data_565765a6f4dad0c679cf4740dfee8e9a
#
_entry.id   565765a6f4dad0c679cf4740dfee8e9a
#
_cell.length_a   1.000
_cell.length_b   1.000
_cell.length_c   1.000
_cell.angle_alpha   90.00
_cell.angle_beta   90.00
_cell.angle_gamma   90.00
#
_symmetry.space_group_name_H-M   'P 1'
#
loop_
_entity.id
_entity.type
_entity.pdbx_description
1 polymer ?
#
loop_
_entity_poly.entity_id
_entity_poly.type
_entity_poly.pdbx_seq_one_letter_code
_entity_poly.pdbx_strand_id
1 'polypeptide(L)'
;MAVEVIPRTLTAESAPQPVTFTLNGTAIRGRADESLIDAATRHGIEVPHLCYNEGMRPDGNCRTCMVEIKGERVLAPSCCRYPTEGMEVTTDSPRAIASQKMVLELLLSDVPETSYTLNSELDLWARRLSVGKPRFASRHQPVQDISHPAIAVNLDACIQCGRCVRACREEQVNDVIGYAFRGSDSKIVFDLDDPMGDSTCVACGECVQACPTGALMPAREVGKLVADKQVESVCPYCGVGCQITYHIKANQILFVQGKDGPANSSRLCVKGRYGFDYVQHKHRLTRPLIRKPDVAKHKDFTVDPDNWSDVFREATWDEALAFAANGLCATRDTYGKKSLAGFGSAKGTNEEAYLFQKLVRTGFGSNNVDHCTRLCHASSVAALMEGINSGAVSNPVRDVAKAEVILVIGANPTVNHPVAATFMKNAAKNGAKLIVADPRRSDLARHATYYLQFNPDTDVALLNAMLHVIVEEGLVDEAFVRDRTSGYDALAENVKAFSPEAMAPICGIDAKTIREVSRLYATSKGSMIMWGMGISQHIHGTDNARCLIALALSTGQIGKPGSGLHPLRGQNNVQGASDSGLIPMFYPDYQRVGVPGVRQRFETLWGTALDPEPGLTVVEIINAAKKREIRGMYVMGENPAMSDPDVDHAREALGRLDHLVVQDIFLTETAYLADVVLPATAWPEKDGTVTNTDRTVQLGRKALQAPGDARPDLWIINELARGMGLDWHYSHPRDVFNEMRQCMKSIAGITWDRLERESSVTYPCEKEGDPGQPVVFIDSFPTTTGRATFVPADLISAAERPDEQYPLVLITGRQLEHWHTGSMTRRASVLDALEPRAVGSMHPLDLQALGVAPGGVITVVSRRGEIAISARTDEGTPRGTIFIPFAFYEAAVNLLTNAALDPFGKIAEVKYCAVTVRKGGELTPLATYGGGQSYTRGSLARGVAD
;
A
#
# COMPACT_ATOMS: atom_id res chain seq x y z
N MET A 1 -10.32 35.18 -18.05
CA MET A 1 -9.14 34.79 -18.84
C MET A 1 -8.61 33.49 -18.21
N ALA A 2 -8.77 32.39 -18.87
CA ALA A 2 -8.21 31.11 -18.42
C ALA A 2 -6.68 31.20 -18.55
N VAL A 3 -5.98 31.01 -17.44
CA VAL A 3 -4.53 30.85 -17.43
C VAL A 3 -4.27 29.46 -18.00
N GLU A 4 -3.69 29.40 -19.19
CA GLU A 4 -3.20 28.15 -19.75
C GLU A 4 -2.17 27.55 -18.78
N VAL A 5 -2.53 26.42 -18.16
CA VAL A 5 -1.62 25.62 -17.36
C VAL A 5 -0.73 24.90 -18.36
N ILE A 6 0.53 25.32 -18.51
CA ILE A 6 1.53 24.57 -19.27
C ILE A 6 1.85 23.31 -18.46
N PRO A 7 1.47 22.10 -18.95
CA PRO A 7 1.83 20.86 -18.25
C PRO A 7 3.35 20.69 -18.29
N ARG A 8 3.97 20.35 -17.15
CA ARG A 8 5.29 19.73 -17.16
C ARG A 8 5.14 18.31 -17.73
N THR A 9 5.05 18.20 -19.05
CA THR A 9 5.22 16.93 -19.74
C THR A 9 6.68 16.53 -19.60
N LEU A 10 6.96 15.49 -18.84
CA LEU A 10 8.18 14.71 -18.94
C LEU A 10 8.10 13.88 -20.25
N THR A 11 8.14 14.55 -21.38
CA THR A 11 8.45 13.90 -22.64
C THR A 11 9.95 13.63 -22.66
N ALA A 12 10.36 12.46 -23.13
CA ALA A 12 11.74 12.13 -23.45
C ALA A 12 12.18 12.92 -24.69
N GLU A 13 12.22 14.23 -24.58
CA GLU A 13 12.82 15.13 -25.55
C GLU A 13 14.11 15.68 -24.94
N SER A 14 15.19 15.56 -25.69
CA SER A 14 16.55 16.07 -25.51
C SER A 14 16.84 16.76 -24.19
N ALA A 15 17.86 16.30 -23.46
CA ALA A 15 18.31 16.94 -22.22
C ALA A 15 18.27 18.46 -22.38
N PRO A 16 17.63 19.21 -21.44
CA PRO A 16 17.47 20.66 -21.57
C PRO A 16 18.82 21.31 -21.77
N GLN A 17 18.91 22.24 -22.71
CA GLN A 17 20.16 22.90 -23.08
C GLN A 17 20.78 23.58 -21.85
N PRO A 18 22.05 23.31 -21.57
CA PRO A 18 22.73 24.00 -20.48
C PRO A 18 22.84 25.50 -20.81
N VAL A 19 22.59 26.31 -19.83
CA VAL A 19 22.65 27.77 -19.89
C VAL A 19 23.74 28.24 -18.94
N THR A 20 24.63 29.13 -19.41
CA THR A 20 25.66 29.73 -18.55
C THR A 20 25.22 31.12 -18.12
N PHE A 21 25.19 31.34 -16.80
CA PHE A 21 24.84 32.64 -16.23
C PHE A 21 25.69 32.94 -14.99
N THR A 22 25.66 34.16 -14.51
CA THR A 22 26.40 34.57 -13.31
C THR A 22 25.47 34.65 -12.12
N LEU A 23 25.85 34.00 -11.02
CA LEU A 23 25.15 34.03 -9.75
C LEU A 23 26.11 34.53 -8.65
N ASN A 24 25.78 35.68 -8.02
CA ASN A 24 26.62 36.33 -7.03
C ASN A 24 28.08 36.49 -7.48
N GLY A 25 28.27 36.88 -8.74
CA GLY A 25 29.61 37.08 -9.32
C GLY A 25 30.32 35.81 -9.82
N THR A 26 29.75 34.64 -9.60
CA THR A 26 30.31 33.35 -10.05
C THR A 26 29.56 32.83 -11.27
N ALA A 27 30.28 32.48 -12.33
CA ALA A 27 29.70 31.84 -13.52
C ALA A 27 29.30 30.40 -13.17
N ILE A 28 28.02 30.06 -13.36
CA ILE A 28 27.47 28.73 -13.10
C ILE A 28 26.72 28.18 -14.33
N ARG A 29 26.60 26.84 -14.38
CA ARG A 29 25.78 26.18 -15.39
C ARG A 29 24.41 25.86 -14.82
N GLY A 30 23.40 26.44 -15.42
CA GLY A 30 22.01 26.14 -15.19
C GLY A 30 21.39 25.32 -16.35
N ARG A 31 20.12 25.00 -16.20
CA ARG A 31 19.26 24.43 -17.24
C ARG A 31 18.17 25.43 -17.58
N ALA A 32 17.82 25.53 -18.84
CA ALA A 32 16.79 26.47 -19.31
C ALA A 32 15.38 26.21 -18.71
N ASP A 33 15.16 24.98 -18.23
CA ASP A 33 13.90 24.53 -17.64
C ASP A 33 13.87 24.56 -16.10
N GLU A 34 14.97 24.93 -15.42
CA GLU A 34 15.01 25.09 -13.97
C GLU A 34 14.83 26.55 -13.55
N SER A 35 14.23 26.75 -12.37
CA SER A 35 14.12 28.11 -11.82
C SER A 35 15.46 28.62 -11.26
N LEU A 36 15.59 29.95 -11.11
CA LEU A 36 16.81 30.52 -10.50
C LEU A 36 17.04 30.04 -9.07
N ILE A 37 15.97 29.75 -8.31
CA ILE A 37 16.09 29.22 -6.95
C ILE A 37 16.58 27.76 -6.97
N ASP A 38 16.14 26.95 -7.93
CA ASP A 38 16.61 25.56 -8.08
C ASP A 38 18.11 25.56 -8.46
N ALA A 39 18.49 26.40 -9.41
CA ALA A 39 19.89 26.54 -9.80
C ALA A 39 20.76 27.03 -8.63
N ALA A 40 20.29 28.00 -7.85
CA ALA A 40 20.98 28.50 -6.66
C ALA A 40 21.19 27.40 -5.62
N THR A 41 20.13 26.67 -5.29
CA THR A 41 20.14 25.56 -4.31
C THR A 41 21.14 24.48 -4.72
N ARG A 42 21.16 24.09 -6.00
CA ARG A 42 22.09 23.09 -6.52
C ARG A 42 23.58 23.53 -6.44
N HIS A 43 23.80 24.83 -6.42
CA HIS A 43 25.14 25.41 -6.22
C HIS A 43 25.40 25.85 -4.75
N GLY A 44 24.59 25.40 -3.79
CA GLY A 44 24.79 25.64 -2.36
C GLY A 44 24.44 27.09 -1.93
N ILE A 45 23.71 27.85 -2.77
CA ILE A 45 23.27 29.21 -2.45
C ILE A 45 21.82 29.16 -2.00
N GLU A 46 21.58 29.46 -0.74
CA GLU A 46 20.24 29.53 -0.16
C GLU A 46 19.59 30.88 -0.44
N VAL A 47 18.40 30.88 -1.05
CA VAL A 47 17.57 32.05 -1.26
C VAL A 47 16.35 31.96 -0.36
N PRO A 48 16.00 33.01 0.42
CA PRO A 48 14.83 33.00 1.29
C PRO A 48 13.55 32.72 0.49
N HIS A 49 12.73 31.77 0.93
CA HIS A 49 11.47 31.43 0.28
C HIS A 49 10.48 30.84 1.27
N LEU A 50 9.17 30.98 0.99
CA LEU A 50 8.09 30.45 1.84
C LEU A 50 6.97 29.81 1.02
N CYS A 51 6.57 30.39 -0.14
CA CYS A 51 5.56 29.75 -0.98
C CYS A 51 6.14 28.72 -1.97
N TYR A 52 7.43 28.75 -2.22
CA TYR A 52 8.11 27.74 -3.01
C TYR A 52 8.35 26.46 -2.16
N ASN A 53 8.20 25.29 -2.77
CA ASN A 53 8.58 24.01 -2.23
C ASN A 53 9.05 23.15 -3.39
N GLU A 54 10.19 22.46 -3.20
CA GLU A 54 10.75 21.59 -4.25
C GLU A 54 9.73 20.52 -4.69
N GLY A 55 9.66 20.28 -5.98
CA GLY A 55 8.69 19.36 -6.58
C GLY A 55 7.30 19.93 -6.82
N MET A 56 6.91 21.04 -6.19
CA MET A 56 5.64 21.73 -6.43
C MET A 56 5.77 22.83 -7.49
N ARG A 57 4.70 23.09 -8.22
CA ARG A 57 4.63 24.24 -9.13
C ARG A 57 4.91 25.56 -8.37
N PRO A 58 5.85 26.38 -8.83
CA PRO A 58 6.10 27.68 -8.20
C PRO A 58 4.91 28.62 -8.41
N ASP A 59 4.57 29.41 -7.37
CA ASP A 59 3.41 30.31 -7.37
C ASP A 59 3.78 31.79 -7.34
N GLY A 60 5.01 32.10 -6.91
CA GLY A 60 5.51 33.48 -6.82
C GLY A 60 4.73 34.35 -5.85
N ASN A 61 3.95 33.77 -4.95
CA ASN A 61 2.96 34.46 -4.12
C ASN A 61 3.59 35.27 -2.99
N CYS A 62 4.48 34.70 -2.18
CA CYS A 62 5.01 35.34 -0.97
C CYS A 62 6.03 36.46 -1.25
N ARG A 63 6.69 36.49 -2.38
CA ARG A 63 7.74 37.46 -2.75
C ARG A 63 8.96 37.50 -1.82
N THR A 64 9.17 36.48 -1.02
CA THR A 64 10.36 36.39 -0.15
C THR A 64 11.63 36.09 -0.95
N CYS A 65 11.53 35.40 -2.09
CA CYS A 65 12.66 34.96 -2.90
C CYS A 65 13.11 35.97 -3.97
N MET A 66 12.97 37.27 -3.70
CA MET A 66 13.32 38.33 -4.64
C MET A 66 14.82 38.45 -4.82
N VAL A 67 15.27 38.51 -6.07
CA VAL A 67 16.67 38.67 -6.49
C VAL A 67 16.83 39.84 -7.46
N GLU A 68 18.01 40.37 -7.56
CA GLU A 68 18.33 41.45 -8.52
C GLU A 68 18.95 40.85 -9.78
N ILE A 69 18.42 41.24 -10.94
CA ILE A 69 18.95 40.88 -12.25
C ILE A 69 19.49 42.13 -12.90
N LYS A 70 20.75 42.13 -13.27
CA LYS A 70 21.42 43.24 -13.91
C LYS A 70 20.71 43.66 -15.19
N GLY A 71 20.44 44.96 -15.30
CA GLY A 71 19.69 45.53 -16.42
C GLY A 71 18.17 45.52 -16.26
N GLU A 72 17.60 44.85 -15.24
CA GLU A 72 16.18 44.91 -14.94
C GLU A 72 15.85 46.01 -13.93
N ARG A 73 14.77 46.73 -14.18
CA ARG A 73 14.34 47.85 -13.30
C ARG A 73 13.79 47.36 -11.97
N VAL A 74 13.19 46.18 -11.94
CA VAL A 74 12.51 45.60 -10.78
C VAL A 74 13.21 44.29 -10.34
N LEU A 75 13.08 43.95 -9.05
CA LEU A 75 13.50 42.67 -8.56
C LEU A 75 12.62 41.55 -9.13
N ALA A 76 13.19 40.36 -9.34
CA ALA A 76 12.52 39.20 -9.86
C ALA A 76 12.32 38.12 -8.78
N PRO A 77 11.17 37.40 -8.75
CA PRO A 77 11.03 36.22 -7.87
C PRO A 77 11.82 35.04 -8.45
N SER A 78 12.85 34.61 -7.76
CA SER A 78 13.74 33.53 -8.24
C SER A 78 13.03 32.19 -8.45
N CYS A 79 11.96 31.93 -7.74
CA CYS A 79 11.16 30.70 -7.90
C CYS A 79 10.37 30.62 -9.22
N CYS A 80 10.11 31.78 -9.86
CA CYS A 80 9.34 31.87 -11.11
C CYS A 80 10.15 32.41 -12.27
N ARG A 81 11.45 32.64 -12.08
CA ARG A 81 12.34 33.14 -13.12
C ARG A 81 13.31 32.05 -13.54
N TYR A 82 13.52 31.89 -14.83
CA TYR A 82 14.40 30.92 -15.42
C TYR A 82 15.69 31.60 -15.91
N PRO A 83 16.86 30.94 -15.84
CA PRO A 83 18.11 31.48 -16.32
C PRO A 83 18.12 31.60 -17.84
N THR A 84 18.80 32.62 -18.33
CA THR A 84 19.12 32.82 -19.77
C THR A 84 20.62 33.03 -19.93
N GLU A 85 21.13 32.77 -21.12
CA GLU A 85 22.55 32.90 -21.40
C GLU A 85 23.08 34.33 -21.12
N GLY A 86 24.15 34.39 -20.30
CA GLY A 86 24.76 35.66 -19.92
C GLY A 86 24.01 36.49 -18.85
N MET A 87 22.90 35.96 -18.28
CA MET A 87 22.16 36.62 -17.20
C MET A 87 23.10 36.83 -16.00
N GLU A 88 23.05 38.00 -15.37
CA GLU A 88 23.77 38.28 -14.10
C GLU A 88 22.74 38.45 -12.98
N VAL A 89 22.76 37.52 -11.99
CA VAL A 89 21.83 37.46 -10.85
C VAL A 89 22.57 37.69 -9.55
N THR A 90 22.04 38.57 -8.68
CA THR A 90 22.53 38.79 -7.32
C THR A 90 21.42 38.52 -6.32
N THR A 91 21.62 37.57 -5.43
CA THR A 91 20.63 37.14 -4.42
C THR A 91 20.70 37.94 -3.12
N ASP A 92 21.87 38.57 -2.86
CA ASP A 92 22.24 39.26 -1.62
C ASP A 92 22.57 40.73 -1.80
N SER A 93 22.13 41.35 -2.93
CA SER A 93 22.28 42.81 -3.09
C SER A 93 21.53 43.55 -1.98
N PRO A 94 21.98 44.75 -1.58
CA PRO A 94 21.29 45.54 -0.56
C PRO A 94 19.80 45.73 -0.84
N ARG A 95 19.44 45.87 -2.12
CA ARG A 95 18.04 46.04 -2.58
C ARG A 95 17.26 44.73 -2.44
N ALA A 96 17.84 43.59 -2.76
CA ALA A 96 17.21 42.28 -2.62
C ALA A 96 16.98 41.98 -1.13
N ILE A 97 18.01 42.13 -0.29
CA ILE A 97 17.93 41.92 1.16
C ILE A 97 16.87 42.84 1.81
N ALA A 98 16.82 44.13 1.44
CA ALA A 98 15.82 45.05 1.95
C ALA A 98 14.40 44.61 1.62
N SER A 99 14.16 44.12 0.39
CA SER A 99 12.88 43.57 -0.03
C SER A 99 12.52 42.29 0.73
N GLN A 100 13.46 41.35 0.86
CA GLN A 100 13.28 40.10 1.59
C GLN A 100 12.93 40.36 3.07
N LYS A 101 13.64 41.26 3.74
CA LYS A 101 13.37 41.65 5.12
C LYS A 101 12.01 42.27 5.29
N MET A 102 11.62 43.18 4.39
CA MET A 102 10.31 43.85 4.44
C MET A 102 9.17 42.85 4.31
N VAL A 103 9.29 41.92 3.38
CA VAL A 103 8.28 40.84 3.21
C VAL A 103 8.17 40.00 4.45
N LEU A 104 9.30 39.55 5.04
CA LEU A 104 9.27 38.76 6.26
C LEU A 104 8.68 39.54 7.44
N GLU A 105 8.99 40.82 7.58
CA GLU A 105 8.41 41.68 8.61
C GLU A 105 6.87 41.81 8.48
N LEU A 106 6.37 41.96 7.26
CA LEU A 106 4.93 42.01 6.97
C LEU A 106 4.25 40.65 7.30
N LEU A 107 4.89 39.55 7.00
CA LEU A 107 4.36 38.21 7.32
C LEU A 107 4.38 37.92 8.83
N LEU A 108 5.44 38.36 9.53
CA LEU A 108 5.55 38.25 10.97
C LEU A 108 4.51 39.09 11.72
N SER A 109 4.01 40.18 11.14
CA SER A 109 2.96 41.00 11.77
C SER A 109 1.63 40.29 11.89
N ASP A 110 1.38 39.28 11.03
CA ASP A 110 0.11 38.54 10.95
C ASP A 110 0.13 37.22 11.73
N VAL A 111 1.28 36.80 12.29
CA VAL A 111 1.38 35.50 13.01
C VAL A 111 1.60 35.74 14.51
N PRO A 112 1.29 34.77 15.40
CA PRO A 112 1.51 34.88 16.83
C PRO A 112 3.00 35.10 17.16
N GLU A 113 3.30 35.82 18.24
CA GLU A 113 4.68 36.03 18.74
C GLU A 113 5.36 34.71 19.06
N THR A 114 4.62 33.71 19.50
CA THR A 114 5.10 32.36 19.78
C THR A 114 4.62 31.40 18.71
N SER A 115 5.54 30.84 17.94
CA SER A 115 5.23 29.87 16.90
C SER A 115 4.72 28.55 17.49
N TYR A 116 3.78 27.88 16.82
CA TYR A 116 3.26 26.55 17.17
C TYR A 116 4.28 25.44 16.98
N THR A 117 5.29 25.67 16.16
CA THR A 117 6.36 24.71 15.87
C THR A 117 7.73 25.35 15.95
N LEU A 118 8.73 24.61 16.40
CA LEU A 118 10.14 25.02 16.36
C LEU A 118 10.75 24.96 14.95
N ASN A 119 10.05 24.32 14.01
CA ASN A 119 10.49 24.17 12.62
C ASN A 119 9.85 25.19 11.65
N SER A 120 9.36 26.32 12.16
CA SER A 120 8.80 27.39 11.32
C SER A 120 9.87 27.96 10.37
N GLU A 121 9.65 27.79 9.06
CA GLU A 121 10.53 28.37 8.03
C GLU A 121 10.51 29.90 8.09
N LEU A 122 9.35 30.50 8.43
CA LEU A 122 9.21 31.95 8.59
C LEU A 122 10.15 32.47 9.69
N ASP A 123 10.15 31.85 10.86
CA ASP A 123 11.02 32.21 11.98
C ASP A 123 12.49 31.95 11.67
N LEU A 124 12.79 30.87 10.95
CA LEU A 124 14.15 30.57 10.52
C LEU A 124 14.70 31.68 9.62
N TRP A 125 13.98 32.08 8.60
CA TRP A 125 14.42 33.16 7.69
C TRP A 125 14.45 34.51 8.35
N ALA A 126 13.51 34.82 9.24
CA ALA A 126 13.53 36.03 10.03
C ALA A 126 14.77 36.15 10.90
N ARG A 127 15.15 35.09 11.59
CA ARG A 127 16.39 35.02 12.38
C ARG A 127 17.64 35.18 11.51
N ARG A 128 17.73 34.43 10.39
CA ARG A 128 18.89 34.49 9.47
C ARG A 128 19.11 35.89 8.89
N LEU A 129 18.01 36.57 8.53
CA LEU A 129 18.09 37.94 7.99
C LEU A 129 18.06 39.01 9.07
N SER A 130 18.05 38.65 10.35
CA SER A 130 17.97 39.61 11.47
C SER A 130 16.80 40.60 11.33
N VAL A 131 15.60 40.05 11.04
CA VAL A 131 14.36 40.84 11.02
C VAL A 131 13.93 41.10 12.47
N GLY A 132 13.73 42.34 12.82
CA GLY A 132 13.30 42.74 14.16
C GLY A 132 11.80 42.55 14.41
N LYS A 133 11.31 43.14 15.54
CA LYS A 133 9.88 43.13 15.87
C LYS A 133 9.09 43.84 14.79
N PRO A 134 7.94 43.30 14.34
CA PRO A 134 7.13 43.90 13.29
C PRO A 134 6.60 45.28 13.68
N ARG A 135 6.61 46.22 12.73
CA ARG A 135 6.10 47.59 12.90
C ARG A 135 4.65 47.74 12.50
N PHE A 136 4.07 46.71 11.88
CA PHE A 136 2.72 46.77 11.31
C PHE A 136 1.70 46.14 12.26
N ALA A 137 0.45 46.58 12.19
CA ALA A 137 -0.64 45.99 12.94
C ALA A 137 -1.05 44.65 12.30
N SER A 138 -1.35 43.65 13.12
CA SER A 138 -1.86 42.37 12.63
C SER A 138 -3.31 42.53 12.16
N ARG A 139 -3.68 41.72 11.17
CA ARG A 139 -5.09 41.56 10.78
C ARG A 139 -5.84 40.68 11.81
N HIS A 140 -7.17 40.67 11.72
CA HIS A 140 -7.97 39.72 12.49
C HIS A 140 -7.63 38.26 12.07
N GLN A 141 -7.36 37.41 13.06
CA GLN A 141 -6.99 36.04 12.80
C GLN A 141 -8.14 35.07 13.11
N PRO A 142 -8.36 34.04 12.26
CA PRO A 142 -9.36 33.02 12.52
C PRO A 142 -9.07 32.21 13.82
N VAL A 143 -10.15 31.70 14.41
CA VAL A 143 -10.04 30.79 15.56
C VAL A 143 -9.43 29.46 15.13
N GLN A 144 -8.70 28.81 16.04
CA GLN A 144 -8.15 27.47 15.84
C GLN A 144 -9.25 26.43 15.62
N ASP A 145 -8.99 25.45 14.76
CA ASP A 145 -9.85 24.29 14.56
C ASP A 145 -9.11 23.01 15.00
N ILE A 146 -9.63 22.36 16.03
CA ILE A 146 -9.12 21.12 16.61
C ILE A 146 -10.09 19.94 16.36
N SER A 147 -10.98 20.06 15.41
CA SER A 147 -12.00 19.04 15.12
C SER A 147 -11.42 17.74 14.55
N HIS A 148 -10.29 17.84 13.81
CA HIS A 148 -9.72 16.69 13.11
C HIS A 148 -8.72 15.91 13.98
N PRO A 149 -8.84 14.56 14.12
CA PRO A 149 -7.99 13.78 15.03
C PRO A 149 -6.51 13.71 14.61
N ALA A 150 -6.20 13.90 13.32
CA ALA A 150 -4.85 13.82 12.79
C ALA A 150 -4.16 15.17 12.61
N ILE A 151 -4.91 16.25 12.39
CA ILE A 151 -4.37 17.54 11.93
C ILE A 151 -4.92 18.67 12.80
N ALA A 152 -4.03 19.43 13.42
CA ALA A 152 -4.36 20.70 14.08
C ALA A 152 -4.31 21.84 13.06
N VAL A 153 -5.31 22.71 13.08
CA VAL A 153 -5.47 23.85 12.18
C VAL A 153 -5.37 25.15 12.99
N ASN A 154 -4.26 25.88 12.80
CA ASN A 154 -3.93 27.12 13.48
C ASN A 154 -3.85 28.26 12.46
N LEU A 155 -5.01 28.69 11.93
CA LEU A 155 -5.04 29.68 10.84
C LEU A 155 -4.51 31.07 11.23
N ASP A 156 -4.38 31.32 12.53
CA ASP A 156 -3.69 32.52 13.03
C ASP A 156 -2.18 32.51 12.71
N ALA A 157 -1.58 31.33 12.45
CA ALA A 157 -0.21 31.21 11.95
C ALA A 157 -0.12 31.13 10.41
N CYS A 158 -1.25 31.29 9.70
CA CYS A 158 -1.29 31.14 8.25
C CYS A 158 -0.83 32.40 7.51
N ILE A 159 0.25 32.27 6.73
CA ILE A 159 0.80 33.31 5.85
C ILE A 159 0.23 33.30 4.43
N GLN A 160 -0.80 32.51 4.16
CA GLN A 160 -1.47 32.36 2.87
C GLN A 160 -0.53 32.05 1.68
N CYS A 161 0.50 31.27 1.93
CA CYS A 161 1.50 30.90 0.92
C CYS A 161 0.99 29.93 -0.16
N GLY A 162 -0.17 29.31 0.02
CA GLY A 162 -0.79 28.38 -0.94
C GLY A 162 -0.16 27.01 -1.06
N ARG A 163 0.87 26.67 -0.28
CA ARG A 163 1.52 25.34 -0.37
C ARG A 163 0.56 24.22 -0.03
N CYS A 164 -0.26 24.36 1.02
CA CYS A 164 -1.26 23.36 1.40
C CYS A 164 -2.34 23.14 0.33
N VAL A 165 -2.77 24.22 -0.35
CA VAL A 165 -3.74 24.15 -1.45
C VAL A 165 -3.18 23.32 -2.60
N ARG A 166 -1.92 23.62 -3.02
CA ARG A 166 -1.24 22.86 -4.09
C ARG A 166 -0.99 21.41 -3.69
N ALA A 167 -0.54 21.16 -2.46
CA ALA A 167 -0.37 19.81 -1.93
C ALA A 167 -1.67 19.00 -2.00
N CYS A 168 -2.81 19.61 -1.64
CA CYS A 168 -4.11 18.96 -1.70
C CYS A 168 -4.62 18.76 -3.14
N ARG A 169 -4.51 19.81 -3.99
CA ARG A 169 -5.12 19.84 -5.32
C ARG A 169 -4.24 19.30 -6.45
N GLU A 170 -2.93 19.53 -6.37
CA GLU A 170 -2.01 19.18 -7.46
C GLU A 170 -1.28 17.86 -7.14
N GLU A 171 -0.84 17.65 -5.88
CA GLU A 171 -0.11 16.43 -5.52
C GLU A 171 -1.04 15.27 -5.21
N GLN A 172 -2.00 15.46 -4.29
CA GLN A 172 -2.91 14.40 -3.85
C GLN A 172 -4.19 14.30 -4.68
N VAL A 173 -4.58 15.37 -5.35
CA VAL A 173 -5.80 15.49 -6.17
C VAL A 173 -7.05 15.10 -5.36
N ASN A 174 -7.17 15.67 -4.15
CA ASN A 174 -8.34 15.48 -3.29
C ASN A 174 -9.28 16.69 -3.31
N ASP A 175 -8.77 17.88 -3.65
CA ASP A 175 -9.51 19.12 -3.84
C ASP A 175 -10.28 19.65 -2.61
N VAL A 176 -9.88 19.25 -1.40
CA VAL A 176 -10.51 19.65 -0.12
C VAL A 176 -10.14 21.08 0.27
N ILE A 177 -8.88 21.51 0.06
CA ILE A 177 -8.37 22.80 0.53
C ILE A 177 -8.50 23.86 -0.55
N GLY A 178 -9.06 25.01 -0.18
CA GLY A 178 -9.23 26.18 -1.04
C GLY A 178 -8.98 27.50 -0.36
N TYR A 179 -9.17 28.57 -1.11
CA TYR A 179 -9.26 29.93 -0.59
C TYR A 179 -10.71 30.41 -0.59
N ALA A 180 -11.11 31.09 0.49
CA ALA A 180 -12.35 31.84 0.53
C ALA A 180 -12.08 33.28 0.90
N PHE A 181 -13.05 34.15 0.58
CA PHE A 181 -13.00 35.57 0.80
C PHE A 181 -11.88 36.32 0.03
N ARG A 182 -11.61 37.56 0.36
CA ARG A 182 -10.59 38.39 -0.31
C ARG A 182 -10.07 39.48 0.61
N GLY A 183 -8.93 40.09 0.27
CA GLY A 183 -8.28 41.11 1.06
C GLY A 183 -7.86 40.60 2.44
N SER A 184 -8.08 41.40 3.47
CA SER A 184 -7.77 41.05 4.86
C SER A 184 -8.50 39.82 5.38
N ASP A 185 -9.68 39.54 4.82
CA ASP A 185 -10.54 38.42 5.25
C ASP A 185 -10.23 37.13 4.51
N SER A 186 -9.31 37.14 3.54
CA SER A 186 -8.90 35.95 2.82
C SER A 186 -8.36 34.89 3.77
N LYS A 187 -8.88 33.67 3.67
CA LYS A 187 -8.43 32.53 4.48
C LYS A 187 -8.43 31.23 3.69
N ILE A 188 -7.67 30.25 4.20
CA ILE A 188 -7.78 28.86 3.78
C ILE A 188 -9.08 28.28 4.35
N VAL A 189 -9.78 27.51 3.52
CA VAL A 189 -11.02 26.80 3.89
C VAL A 189 -10.94 25.34 3.48
N PHE A 190 -11.72 24.50 4.16
CA PHE A 190 -11.90 23.09 3.85
C PHE A 190 -13.32 22.90 3.31
N ASP A 191 -13.44 22.29 2.14
CA ASP A 191 -14.69 22.16 1.38
C ASP A 191 -15.47 23.50 1.29
N LEU A 192 -16.63 23.63 1.90
CA LEU A 192 -17.46 24.85 1.90
C LEU A 192 -17.26 25.73 3.14
N ASP A 193 -16.08 25.73 3.73
CA ASP A 193 -15.70 26.37 5.01
C ASP A 193 -16.15 25.54 6.23
N ASP A 194 -16.18 24.24 6.07
CA ASP A 194 -16.49 23.31 7.15
C ASP A 194 -15.30 23.21 8.12
N PRO A 195 -15.53 22.82 9.39
CA PRO A 195 -14.46 22.34 10.25
C PRO A 195 -13.71 21.19 9.58
N MET A 196 -12.38 21.13 9.71
CA MET A 196 -11.59 20.12 9.01
C MET A 196 -12.00 18.67 9.34
N GLY A 197 -12.48 18.43 10.58
CA GLY A 197 -12.96 17.12 11.00
C GLY A 197 -14.30 16.70 10.38
N ASP A 198 -15.05 17.63 9.84
CA ASP A 198 -16.34 17.40 9.19
C ASP A 198 -16.22 17.45 7.64
N SER A 199 -15.04 17.81 7.12
CA SER A 199 -14.77 17.90 5.69
C SER A 199 -14.50 16.54 5.04
N THR A 200 -14.41 16.53 3.70
CA THR A 200 -14.04 15.32 2.93
C THR A 200 -12.55 14.98 2.98
N CYS A 201 -11.81 15.48 3.98
CA CYS A 201 -10.38 15.26 4.15
C CYS A 201 -10.07 13.77 4.38
N VAL A 202 -9.15 13.24 3.58
CA VAL A 202 -8.66 11.85 3.69
C VAL A 202 -7.44 11.71 4.62
N ALA A 203 -7.14 12.73 5.41
CA ALA A 203 -6.04 12.76 6.38
C ALA A 203 -4.66 12.36 5.81
N CYS A 204 -4.37 12.65 4.55
CA CYS A 204 -3.07 12.29 3.94
C CYS A 204 -1.88 13.08 4.55
N GLY A 205 -2.13 14.28 5.11
CA GLY A 205 -1.12 15.10 5.77
C GLY A 205 -0.13 15.79 4.82
N GLU A 206 -0.36 15.80 3.50
CA GLU A 206 0.52 16.53 2.57
C GLU A 206 0.49 18.04 2.81
N CYS A 207 -0.67 18.56 3.19
CA CYS A 207 -0.81 19.96 3.60
C CYS A 207 0.00 20.29 4.86
N VAL A 208 0.14 19.33 5.78
CA VAL A 208 0.97 19.44 6.99
C VAL A 208 2.45 19.48 6.62
N GLN A 209 2.92 18.50 5.80
CA GLN A 209 4.31 18.47 5.34
C GLN A 209 4.69 19.70 4.51
N ALA A 210 3.73 20.26 3.78
CA ALA A 210 3.93 21.43 2.96
C ALA A 210 3.88 22.76 3.73
N CYS A 211 3.32 22.80 4.96
CA CYS A 211 3.09 24.04 5.69
C CYS A 211 4.39 24.62 6.28
N PRO A 212 4.77 25.88 5.95
CA PRO A 212 6.04 26.46 6.42
C PRO A 212 5.97 27.11 7.80
N THR A 213 4.80 27.19 8.45
CA THR A 213 4.62 27.99 9.68
C THR A 213 3.97 27.25 10.85
N GLY A 214 3.49 26.01 10.63
CA GLY A 214 2.71 25.28 11.63
C GLY A 214 1.23 25.69 11.69
N ALA A 215 0.74 26.42 10.67
CA ALA A 215 -0.70 26.64 10.51
C ALA A 215 -1.47 25.33 10.33
N LEU A 216 -0.86 24.35 9.69
CA LEU A 216 -1.30 22.96 9.63
C LEU A 216 -0.17 22.10 10.18
N MET A 217 -0.46 21.29 11.18
CA MET A 217 0.54 20.43 11.84
C MET A 217 -0.11 19.16 12.38
N PRO A 218 0.68 18.11 12.72
CA PRO A 218 0.13 16.92 13.35
C PRO A 218 -0.56 17.28 14.67
N ALA A 219 -1.78 16.81 14.89
CA ALA A 219 -2.57 17.16 16.07
C ALA A 219 -1.89 16.78 17.40
N ARG A 220 -1.03 15.75 17.39
CA ARG A 220 -0.28 15.27 18.57
C ARG A 220 0.95 16.11 18.91
N GLU A 221 1.42 16.95 17.98
CA GLU A 221 2.67 17.70 18.11
C GLU A 221 2.47 19.19 18.34
N VAL A 222 1.30 19.57 18.75
CA VAL A 222 1.03 20.92 19.26
C VAL A 222 1.85 21.10 20.54
N GLY A 223 3.09 21.50 20.38
CA GLY A 223 4.07 21.66 21.46
C GLY A 223 5.45 21.23 20.97
N LYS A 224 6.30 21.99 20.78
CA LYS A 224 7.70 22.19 20.54
C LYS A 224 8.67 21.00 20.76
N LEU A 225 8.34 19.83 20.19
CA LEU A 225 9.24 18.67 20.19
C LEU A 225 10.16 18.73 18.97
N VAL A 226 11.46 18.68 19.20
CA VAL A 226 12.49 18.55 18.15
C VAL A 226 12.99 17.13 18.15
N ALA A 227 13.05 16.50 16.97
CA ALA A 227 13.64 15.18 16.82
C ALA A 227 15.16 15.22 17.11
N ASP A 228 15.64 14.22 17.85
CA ASP A 228 17.06 14.02 18.11
C ASP A 228 17.72 13.27 16.93
N LYS A 229 16.93 12.51 16.18
CA LYS A 229 17.40 11.62 15.12
C LYS A 229 16.37 11.55 13.99
N GLN A 230 16.86 11.46 12.77
CA GLN A 230 16.08 11.14 11.58
C GLN A 230 16.59 9.86 10.95
N VAL A 231 15.67 8.97 10.53
CA VAL A 231 16.01 7.72 9.86
C VAL A 231 15.15 7.52 8.64
N GLU A 232 15.79 7.39 7.49
CA GLU A 232 15.14 7.06 6.22
C GLU A 232 14.85 5.58 6.15
N SER A 233 13.63 5.22 5.76
CA SER A 233 13.16 3.85 5.68
C SER A 233 12.03 3.72 4.65
N VAL A 234 11.30 2.60 4.68
CA VAL A 234 10.15 2.31 3.82
C VAL A 234 8.89 2.19 4.65
N CYS A 235 7.76 2.64 4.12
CA CYS A 235 6.46 2.53 4.75
C CYS A 235 6.06 1.05 4.92
N PRO A 236 5.61 0.60 6.11
CA PRO A 236 5.32 -0.82 6.36
C PRO A 236 3.93 -1.25 5.91
N TYR A 237 3.17 -0.45 5.19
CA TYR A 237 1.77 -0.77 4.91
C TYR A 237 1.56 -1.42 3.55
N CYS A 238 1.43 -0.65 2.47
CA CYS A 238 1.02 -1.22 1.18
C CYS A 238 2.18 -1.41 0.19
N GLY A 239 1.89 -2.16 -0.86
CA GLY A 239 2.82 -2.49 -1.93
C GLY A 239 3.30 -1.30 -2.78
N VAL A 240 2.79 -0.09 -2.58
CA VAL A 240 3.38 1.11 -3.22
C VAL A 240 4.85 1.27 -2.80
N GLY A 241 5.18 0.94 -1.54
CA GLY A 241 6.56 1.04 -1.06
C GLY A 241 7.04 2.49 -0.95
N CYS A 242 6.23 3.37 -0.37
CA CYS A 242 6.60 4.77 -0.16
C CYS A 242 7.85 4.88 0.72
N GLN A 243 8.83 5.65 0.28
CA GLN A 243 9.98 6.00 1.12
C GLN A 243 9.58 7.09 2.12
N ILE A 244 10.05 6.93 3.36
CA ILE A 244 9.67 7.76 4.49
C ILE A 244 10.90 8.16 5.30
N THR A 245 10.75 9.23 6.09
CA THR A 245 11.68 9.64 7.13
C THR A 245 10.98 9.60 8.48
N TYR A 246 11.49 8.78 9.39
CA TYR A 246 11.08 8.78 10.79
C TYR A 246 11.80 9.90 11.54
N HIS A 247 11.06 10.74 12.23
CA HIS A 247 11.57 11.76 13.15
C HIS A 247 11.44 11.24 14.59
N ILE A 248 12.56 11.06 15.28
CA ILE A 248 12.63 10.27 16.51
C ILE A 248 13.15 11.15 17.65
N LYS A 249 12.57 10.98 18.83
CA LYS A 249 13.05 11.52 20.10
C LYS A 249 12.92 10.49 21.20
N ALA A 250 13.97 10.29 21.99
CA ALA A 250 13.96 9.39 23.15
C ALA A 250 13.39 7.99 22.82
N ASN A 251 13.82 7.40 21.70
CA ASN A 251 13.32 6.10 21.17
C ASN A 251 11.83 6.09 20.81
N GLN A 252 11.23 7.22 20.52
CA GLN A 252 9.83 7.35 20.09
C GLN A 252 9.77 8.06 18.74
N ILE A 253 8.89 7.59 17.84
CA ILE A 253 8.60 8.29 16.60
C ILE A 253 7.64 9.44 16.94
N LEU A 254 8.08 10.67 16.68
CA LEU A 254 7.25 11.86 16.84
C LEU A 254 6.27 11.98 15.67
N PHE A 255 6.81 11.94 14.46
CA PHE A 255 6.05 12.03 13.21
C PHE A 255 6.81 11.38 12.05
N VAL A 256 6.11 11.24 10.93
CA VAL A 256 6.65 10.65 9.69
C VAL A 256 6.46 11.63 8.54
N GLN A 257 7.51 11.83 7.77
CA GLN A 257 7.46 12.58 6.51
C GLN A 257 7.71 11.67 5.31
N GLY A 258 7.10 12.01 4.18
CA GLY A 258 7.45 11.37 2.92
C GLY A 258 8.83 11.82 2.46
N LYS A 259 9.68 10.85 2.10
CA LYS A 259 10.94 11.08 1.41
C LYS A 259 10.71 11.00 -0.10
N ASP A 260 11.48 11.75 -0.89
CA ASP A 260 11.45 11.62 -2.34
C ASP A 260 11.99 10.24 -2.77
N GLY A 261 11.06 9.36 -3.03
CA GLY A 261 11.31 7.98 -3.46
C GLY A 261 10.71 7.70 -4.83
N PRO A 262 11.21 6.66 -5.55
CA PRO A 262 10.78 6.36 -6.92
C PRO A 262 9.29 6.05 -7.03
N ALA A 263 8.67 5.51 -5.97
CA ALA A 263 7.27 5.13 -5.97
C ALA A 263 6.33 6.21 -5.43
N ASN A 264 6.79 7.18 -4.64
CA ASN A 264 5.90 8.10 -3.94
C ASN A 264 6.16 9.59 -4.18
N SER A 265 7.35 10.01 -4.62
CA SER A 265 7.68 11.44 -4.83
C SER A 265 7.28 12.30 -3.62
N SER A 266 7.79 11.96 -2.45
CA SER A 266 7.52 12.58 -1.15
C SER A 266 6.07 12.46 -0.63
N ARG A 267 5.15 11.85 -1.37
CA ARG A 267 3.73 11.73 -0.97
C ARG A 267 3.53 10.59 0.01
N LEU A 268 2.58 10.80 0.94
CA LEU A 268 2.09 9.76 1.84
C LEU A 268 0.56 9.72 1.88
N CYS A 269 0.02 8.62 2.39
CA CYS A 269 -1.38 8.51 2.76
C CYS A 269 -1.53 8.55 4.28
N VAL A 270 -2.77 8.56 4.77
CA VAL A 270 -3.09 8.56 6.20
C VAL A 270 -2.34 7.48 6.99
N LYS A 271 -2.26 6.26 6.47
CA LYS A 271 -1.56 5.14 7.12
C LYS A 271 -0.06 5.38 7.24
N GLY A 272 0.60 5.76 6.16
CA GLY A 272 2.04 6.04 6.15
C GLY A 272 2.42 7.24 7.02
N ARG A 273 1.53 8.25 7.10
CA ARG A 273 1.74 9.49 7.85
C ARG A 273 1.48 9.33 9.34
N TYR A 274 0.37 8.69 9.73
CA TYR A 274 -0.12 8.68 11.10
C TYR A 274 -0.22 7.29 11.74
N GLY A 275 0.02 6.23 10.98
CA GLY A 275 -0.10 4.86 11.46
C GLY A 275 1.16 4.29 12.11
N PHE A 276 2.04 5.10 12.68
CA PHE A 276 3.34 4.65 13.20
C PHE A 276 3.33 4.26 14.67
N ASP A 277 2.37 4.74 15.46
CA ASP A 277 2.41 4.63 16.92
C ASP A 277 1.97 3.28 17.47
N TYR A 278 1.50 2.35 16.61
CA TYR A 278 1.26 0.96 17.01
C TYR A 278 2.51 0.30 17.63
N VAL A 279 3.71 0.73 17.22
CA VAL A 279 4.98 0.18 17.74
C VAL A 279 5.18 0.43 19.23
N GLN A 280 4.49 1.44 19.79
CA GLN A 280 4.57 1.84 21.20
C GLN A 280 3.32 1.46 21.98
N HIS A 281 2.41 0.71 21.37
CA HIS A 281 1.17 0.31 22.01
C HIS A 281 1.44 -0.60 23.23
N LYS A 282 0.68 -0.43 24.32
CA LYS A 282 0.86 -1.18 25.58
C LYS A 282 0.78 -2.71 25.41
N HIS A 283 0.09 -3.19 24.37
CA HIS A 283 -0.08 -4.63 24.10
C HIS A 283 1.08 -5.21 23.25
N ARG A 284 2.19 -4.49 23.04
CA ARG A 284 3.36 -5.08 22.40
C ARG A 284 3.87 -6.25 23.22
N LEU A 285 4.11 -7.37 22.55
CA LEU A 285 4.78 -8.51 23.15
C LEU A 285 6.22 -8.15 23.48
N THR A 286 6.62 -8.40 24.72
CA THR A 286 7.96 -8.04 25.24
C THR A 286 8.75 -9.23 25.75
N ARG A 287 8.12 -10.38 25.97
CA ARG A 287 8.73 -11.63 26.42
C ARG A 287 8.08 -12.83 25.72
N PRO A 288 8.81 -13.95 25.56
CA PRO A 288 8.23 -15.19 25.09
C PRO A 288 7.15 -15.69 26.06
N LEU A 289 6.10 -16.28 25.49
CA LEU A 289 4.97 -16.83 26.23
C LEU A 289 4.80 -18.31 25.91
N ILE A 290 4.55 -19.13 26.91
CA ILE A 290 4.18 -20.55 26.77
C ILE A 290 2.80 -20.74 27.36
N ARG A 291 1.91 -21.44 26.64
CA ARG A 291 0.57 -21.78 27.11
C ARG A 291 0.65 -22.63 28.36
N LYS A 292 -0.21 -22.34 29.35
CA LYS A 292 -0.33 -23.14 30.55
C LYS A 292 -0.90 -24.52 30.22
N PRO A 293 -0.39 -25.61 30.82
CA PRO A 293 -0.79 -26.98 30.49
C PRO A 293 -2.27 -27.31 30.74
N ASP A 294 -2.89 -26.61 31.67
CA ASP A 294 -4.27 -26.75 32.04
C ASP A 294 -5.27 -25.91 31.24
N VAL A 295 -4.76 -25.09 30.30
CA VAL A 295 -5.60 -24.23 29.47
C VAL A 295 -5.66 -24.81 28.04
N ALA A 296 -6.80 -25.42 27.70
CA ALA A 296 -7.02 -25.99 26.38
C ALA A 296 -7.18 -24.94 25.28
N LYS A 297 -6.81 -25.31 24.05
CA LYS A 297 -7.10 -24.53 22.85
C LYS A 297 -8.50 -24.87 22.36
N HIS A 298 -9.35 -23.87 22.16
CA HIS A 298 -10.66 -24.05 21.53
C HIS A 298 -11.02 -22.82 20.69
N LYS A 299 -11.94 -22.98 19.73
CA LYS A 299 -12.31 -21.94 18.77
C LYS A 299 -13.06 -20.75 19.40
N ASP A 300 -13.81 -21.02 20.47
CA ASP A 300 -14.64 -20.03 21.15
C ASP A 300 -13.83 -19.34 22.25
N PHE A 301 -12.99 -18.40 21.84
CA PHE A 301 -12.17 -17.60 22.73
C PHE A 301 -12.42 -16.10 22.52
N THR A 302 -12.19 -15.32 23.55
CA THR A 302 -12.11 -13.86 23.45
C THR A 302 -10.66 -13.45 23.64
N VAL A 303 -10.13 -12.69 22.70
CA VAL A 303 -8.78 -12.15 22.84
C VAL A 303 -8.78 -11.04 23.87
N ASP A 304 -8.10 -11.28 24.98
CA ASP A 304 -7.91 -10.28 26.04
C ASP A 304 -6.40 -10.06 26.28
N PRO A 305 -5.78 -9.09 25.58
CA PRO A 305 -4.36 -8.82 25.76
C PRO A 305 -3.97 -8.22 27.11
N ASP A 306 -4.93 -7.69 27.88
CA ASP A 306 -4.67 -7.16 29.21
C ASP A 306 -4.61 -8.29 30.26
N ASN A 307 -5.33 -9.41 30.05
CA ASN A 307 -5.36 -10.59 30.93
C ASN A 307 -4.71 -11.83 30.28
N TRP A 308 -3.69 -11.64 29.44
CA TRP A 308 -2.99 -12.74 28.77
C TRP A 308 -2.44 -13.81 29.72
N SER A 309 -2.14 -13.41 30.96
CA SER A 309 -1.63 -14.31 32.02
C SER A 309 -2.62 -15.39 32.44
N ASP A 310 -3.89 -15.29 32.09
CA ASP A 310 -4.86 -16.36 32.33
C ASP A 310 -4.60 -17.58 31.45
N VAL A 311 -4.06 -17.36 30.25
CA VAL A 311 -3.79 -18.39 29.24
C VAL A 311 -2.32 -18.78 29.17
N PHE A 312 -1.42 -17.82 29.34
CA PHE A 312 0.01 -18.02 29.14
C PHE A 312 0.81 -17.74 30.41
N ARG A 313 2.03 -18.22 30.42
CA ARG A 313 3.08 -17.82 31.35
C ARG A 313 4.26 -17.24 30.59
N GLU A 314 5.01 -16.35 31.20
CA GLU A 314 6.29 -15.89 30.65
C GLU A 314 7.33 -17.01 30.62
N ALA A 315 8.22 -16.96 29.65
CA ALA A 315 9.36 -17.86 29.51
C ALA A 315 10.64 -17.09 29.12
N THR A 316 11.78 -17.70 29.37
CA THR A 316 13.03 -17.23 28.76
C THR A 316 13.08 -17.57 27.27
N TRP A 317 13.96 -16.92 26.54
CA TRP A 317 14.18 -17.27 25.12
C TRP A 317 14.66 -18.71 24.95
N ASP A 318 15.60 -19.17 25.77
CA ASP A 318 16.13 -20.54 25.70
C ASP A 318 15.02 -21.58 25.94
N GLU A 319 14.15 -21.33 26.93
CA GLU A 319 13.02 -22.21 27.22
C GLU A 319 12.00 -22.22 26.07
N ALA A 320 11.63 -21.03 25.56
CA ALA A 320 10.62 -20.92 24.52
C ALA A 320 11.09 -21.49 23.17
N LEU A 321 12.34 -21.24 22.79
CA LEU A 321 12.94 -21.81 21.58
C LEU A 321 13.09 -23.32 21.67
N ALA A 322 13.55 -23.84 22.82
CA ALA A 322 13.61 -25.27 23.06
C ALA A 322 12.22 -25.92 23.01
N PHE A 323 11.20 -25.29 23.62
CA PHE A 323 9.84 -25.78 23.57
C PHE A 323 9.29 -25.81 22.14
N ALA A 324 9.49 -24.73 21.39
CA ALA A 324 9.07 -24.63 19.99
C ALA A 324 9.76 -25.66 19.09
N ALA A 325 11.10 -25.76 19.16
CA ALA A 325 11.88 -26.68 18.34
C ALA A 325 11.55 -28.14 18.66
N ASN A 326 11.53 -28.50 19.95
CA ASN A 326 11.25 -29.87 20.38
C ASN A 326 9.84 -30.32 19.99
N GLY A 327 8.83 -29.45 20.12
CA GLY A 327 7.46 -29.76 19.72
C GLY A 327 7.32 -29.98 18.21
N LEU A 328 7.96 -29.15 17.39
CA LEU A 328 7.99 -29.33 15.93
C LEU A 328 8.74 -30.61 15.53
N CYS A 329 9.92 -30.86 16.12
CA CYS A 329 10.69 -32.07 15.87
C CYS A 329 9.91 -33.33 16.29
N ALA A 330 9.33 -33.36 17.48
CA ALA A 330 8.55 -34.51 17.97
C ALA A 330 7.35 -34.80 17.06
N THR A 331 6.67 -33.77 16.58
CA THR A 331 5.55 -33.90 15.63
C THR A 331 6.05 -34.48 14.30
N ARG A 332 7.14 -33.94 13.75
CA ARG A 332 7.76 -34.44 12.51
C ARG A 332 8.19 -35.90 12.63
N ASP A 333 8.89 -36.24 13.71
CA ASP A 333 9.49 -37.56 13.89
C ASP A 333 8.42 -38.64 14.20
N THR A 334 7.30 -38.25 14.82
CA THR A 334 6.18 -39.14 15.12
C THR A 334 5.24 -39.37 13.93
N TYR A 335 4.90 -38.30 13.19
CA TYR A 335 3.85 -38.35 12.15
C TYR A 335 4.39 -38.14 10.73
N GLY A 336 5.69 -37.90 10.57
CA GLY A 336 6.34 -37.71 9.28
C GLY A 336 6.44 -36.22 8.88
N LYS A 337 7.34 -35.95 7.94
CA LYS A 337 7.68 -34.58 7.48
C LYS A 337 6.48 -33.77 6.99
N LYS A 338 5.52 -34.42 6.31
CA LYS A 338 4.32 -33.75 5.76
C LYS A 338 3.26 -33.39 6.82
N SER A 339 3.46 -33.79 8.09
CA SER A 339 2.59 -33.37 9.21
C SER A 339 2.86 -31.95 9.73
N LEU A 340 3.91 -31.31 9.21
CA LEU A 340 4.26 -29.94 9.55
C LEU A 340 3.95 -28.97 8.41
N ALA A 341 3.61 -27.71 8.77
CA ALA A 341 3.44 -26.62 7.83
C ALA A 341 3.96 -25.30 8.40
N GLY A 342 4.33 -24.40 7.49
CA GLY A 342 4.70 -23.02 7.81
C GLY A 342 3.80 -22.00 7.10
N PHE A 343 3.39 -20.97 7.82
CA PHE A 343 2.68 -19.84 7.26
C PHE A 343 3.49 -18.57 7.52
N GLY A 344 4.20 -18.08 6.49
CA GLY A 344 5.04 -16.89 6.56
C GLY A 344 4.31 -15.63 6.12
N SER A 345 4.97 -14.49 6.27
CA SER A 345 4.34 -13.19 6.11
C SER A 345 4.93 -12.34 4.98
N ALA A 346 4.05 -11.62 4.29
CA ALA A 346 4.42 -10.51 3.42
C ALA A 346 4.67 -9.19 4.18
N LYS A 347 4.69 -9.22 5.50
CA LYS A 347 5.05 -8.09 6.38
C LYS A 347 6.51 -8.18 6.85
N GLY A 348 7.13 -9.34 6.70
CA GLY A 348 8.55 -9.55 6.91
C GLY A 348 9.40 -8.96 5.78
N THR A 349 10.72 -9.02 5.95
CA THR A 349 11.69 -8.65 4.92
C THR A 349 11.83 -9.76 3.87
N ASN A 350 12.53 -9.48 2.76
CA ASN A 350 12.89 -10.50 1.77
C ASN A 350 13.72 -11.60 2.41
N GLU A 351 14.65 -11.22 3.28
CA GLU A 351 15.56 -12.11 3.99
C GLU A 351 14.81 -13.03 4.97
N GLU A 352 13.84 -12.49 5.69
CA GLU A 352 12.99 -13.25 6.61
C GLU A 352 12.09 -14.23 5.85
N ALA A 353 11.50 -13.81 4.75
CA ALA A 353 10.72 -14.66 3.87
C ALA A 353 11.56 -15.81 3.29
N TYR A 354 12.79 -15.49 2.86
CA TYR A 354 13.74 -16.49 2.36
C TYR A 354 14.14 -17.50 3.42
N LEU A 355 14.52 -17.06 4.62
CA LEU A 355 14.90 -17.97 5.70
C LEU A 355 13.73 -18.82 6.18
N PHE A 356 12.54 -18.23 6.26
CA PHE A 356 11.35 -18.96 6.71
C PHE A 356 11.03 -20.13 5.78
N GLN A 357 10.96 -19.89 4.46
CA GLN A 357 10.72 -20.98 3.51
C GLN A 357 11.86 -22.00 3.48
N LYS A 358 13.12 -21.54 3.63
CA LYS A 358 14.29 -22.41 3.73
C LYS A 358 14.19 -23.31 4.98
N LEU A 359 13.78 -22.79 6.14
CA LEU A 359 13.55 -23.55 7.36
C LEU A 359 12.50 -24.64 7.16
N VAL A 360 11.35 -24.32 6.57
CA VAL A 360 10.30 -25.31 6.34
C VAL A 360 10.79 -26.42 5.39
N ARG A 361 11.49 -26.05 4.32
CA ARG A 361 11.98 -27.04 3.34
C ARG A 361 13.10 -27.90 3.88
N THR A 362 14.01 -27.36 4.67
CA THR A 362 15.20 -28.08 5.18
C THR A 362 14.96 -28.67 6.57
N GLY A 363 14.34 -27.93 7.50
CA GLY A 363 14.10 -28.34 8.88
C GLY A 363 12.86 -29.20 9.06
N PHE A 364 11.73 -28.83 8.44
CA PHE A 364 10.53 -29.68 8.45
C PHE A 364 10.67 -30.81 7.41
N GLY A 365 11.37 -30.52 6.29
CA GLY A 365 11.57 -31.47 5.18
C GLY A 365 10.34 -31.60 4.29
N SER A 366 9.54 -30.54 4.16
CA SER A 366 8.31 -30.47 3.39
C SER A 366 8.20 -29.12 2.67
N ASN A 367 7.46 -29.10 1.56
CA ASN A 367 7.12 -27.86 0.86
C ASN A 367 5.78 -27.25 1.33
N ASN A 368 5.23 -27.68 2.46
CA ASN A 368 4.02 -27.11 3.07
C ASN A 368 4.32 -25.72 3.67
N VAL A 369 4.67 -24.77 2.82
CA VAL A 369 4.98 -23.38 3.19
C VAL A 369 4.28 -22.43 2.21
N ASP A 370 3.50 -21.51 2.74
CA ASP A 370 2.81 -20.51 1.93
C ASP A 370 2.69 -19.19 2.72
N HIS A 371 2.13 -18.16 2.11
CA HIS A 371 1.92 -16.87 2.75
C HIS A 371 0.67 -16.17 2.24
N CYS A 372 0.40 -14.97 2.75
CA CYS A 372 -0.81 -14.21 2.42
C CYS A 372 -1.02 -13.91 0.93
N THR A 373 -0.02 -14.07 0.04
CA THR A 373 -0.23 -14.01 -1.42
C THR A 373 -1.30 -14.99 -1.87
N ARG A 374 -1.44 -16.13 -1.15
CA ARG A 374 -2.46 -17.14 -1.45
C ARG A 374 -3.87 -16.60 -1.31
N LEU A 375 -4.10 -15.72 -0.36
CA LEU A 375 -5.38 -15.02 -0.16
C LEU A 375 -5.43 -13.65 -0.88
N CYS A 376 -4.40 -13.31 -1.69
CA CYS A 376 -4.26 -12.00 -2.30
C CYS A 376 -4.27 -12.07 -3.83
N HIS A 377 -3.16 -12.44 -4.46
CA HIS A 377 -2.96 -12.44 -5.91
C HIS A 377 -2.61 -13.81 -6.51
N ALA A 378 -2.88 -14.90 -5.80
CA ALA A 378 -2.48 -16.23 -6.28
C ALA A 378 -3.08 -16.57 -7.65
N SER A 379 -4.34 -16.24 -7.90
CA SER A 379 -4.98 -16.41 -9.22
C SER A 379 -4.32 -15.55 -10.29
N SER A 380 -4.00 -14.28 -9.97
CA SER A 380 -3.28 -13.41 -10.90
C SER A 380 -1.88 -13.96 -11.21
N VAL A 381 -1.15 -14.46 -10.18
CA VAL A 381 0.18 -15.08 -10.37
C VAL A 381 0.06 -16.35 -11.22
N ALA A 382 -0.95 -17.18 -10.98
CA ALA A 382 -1.17 -18.40 -11.78
C ALA A 382 -1.37 -18.06 -13.26
N ALA A 383 -2.26 -17.11 -13.58
CA ALA A 383 -2.51 -16.68 -14.95
C ALA A 383 -1.28 -16.03 -15.61
N LEU A 384 -0.53 -15.18 -14.87
CA LEU A 384 0.68 -14.54 -15.37
C LEU A 384 1.80 -15.57 -15.63
N MET A 385 1.99 -16.53 -14.73
CA MET A 385 2.96 -17.62 -14.93
C MET A 385 2.60 -18.50 -16.12
N GLU A 386 1.32 -18.73 -16.38
CA GLU A 386 0.83 -19.49 -17.52
C GLU A 386 0.98 -18.71 -18.83
N GLY A 387 0.56 -17.46 -18.84
CA GLY A 387 0.52 -16.61 -20.04
C GLY A 387 1.88 -16.02 -20.44
N ILE A 388 2.67 -15.53 -19.48
CA ILE A 388 3.93 -14.81 -19.73
C ILE A 388 5.13 -15.31 -18.93
N ASN A 389 4.96 -16.37 -18.15
CA ASN A 389 5.98 -16.97 -17.26
C ASN A 389 6.68 -15.98 -16.33
N SER A 390 5.91 -15.01 -15.80
CA SER A 390 6.39 -14.04 -14.82
C SER A 390 5.30 -13.74 -13.80
N GLY A 391 5.61 -13.80 -12.53
CA GLY A 391 4.68 -13.44 -11.46
C GLY A 391 4.65 -11.94 -11.13
N ALA A 392 5.41 -11.12 -11.85
CA ALA A 392 5.62 -9.70 -11.56
C ALA A 392 4.95 -8.77 -12.59
N VAL A 393 4.80 -7.50 -12.21
CA VAL A 393 4.27 -6.43 -13.09
C VAL A 393 5.19 -6.15 -14.28
N SER A 394 4.64 -5.65 -15.39
CA SER A 394 5.44 -5.28 -16.58
C SER A 394 5.98 -3.85 -16.52
N ASN A 395 5.30 -2.93 -15.84
CA ASN A 395 5.62 -1.50 -15.77
C ASN A 395 5.41 -0.97 -14.35
N PRO A 396 6.15 0.08 -13.91
CA PRO A 396 5.88 0.74 -12.64
C PRO A 396 4.56 1.53 -12.67
N VAL A 397 3.96 1.77 -11.50
CA VAL A 397 2.74 2.58 -11.36
C VAL A 397 2.90 3.96 -12.02
N ARG A 398 4.04 4.61 -11.82
CA ARG A 398 4.28 5.96 -12.36
C ARG A 398 4.24 6.05 -13.89
N ASP A 399 4.35 4.92 -14.57
CA ASP A 399 4.30 4.87 -16.04
C ASP A 399 2.91 5.22 -16.60
N VAL A 400 1.86 5.27 -15.73
CA VAL A 400 0.53 5.82 -16.10
C VAL A 400 0.60 7.25 -16.64
N ALA A 401 1.64 8.02 -16.29
CA ALA A 401 1.85 9.36 -16.84
C ALA A 401 2.12 9.37 -18.35
N LYS A 402 2.52 8.22 -18.91
CA LYS A 402 2.78 8.03 -20.35
C LYS A 402 1.65 7.29 -21.05
N ALA A 403 0.67 6.77 -20.30
CA ALA A 403 -0.46 6.04 -20.86
C ALA A 403 -1.50 7.01 -21.46
N GLU A 404 -2.05 6.68 -22.62
CA GLU A 404 -3.23 7.36 -23.17
C GLU A 404 -4.52 6.82 -22.54
N VAL A 405 -4.53 5.52 -22.19
CA VAL A 405 -5.67 4.85 -21.55
C VAL A 405 -5.20 4.11 -20.30
N ILE A 406 -5.95 4.22 -19.23
CA ILE A 406 -5.73 3.49 -17.98
C ILE A 406 -7.02 2.73 -17.65
N LEU A 407 -6.96 1.40 -17.62
CA LEU A 407 -8.05 0.56 -17.14
C LEU A 407 -7.76 0.14 -15.69
N VAL A 408 -8.60 0.57 -14.76
CA VAL A 408 -8.57 0.11 -13.36
C VAL A 408 -9.77 -0.77 -13.12
N ILE A 409 -9.56 -2.06 -12.82
CA ILE A 409 -10.65 -3.03 -12.68
C ILE A 409 -10.54 -3.83 -11.39
N GLY A 410 -11.66 -4.05 -10.70
CA GLY A 410 -11.72 -4.82 -9.45
C GLY A 410 -10.78 -4.29 -8.37
N ALA A 411 -10.56 -2.96 -8.34
CA ALA A 411 -9.64 -2.30 -7.43
C ALA A 411 -10.12 -0.91 -7.02
N ASN A 412 -9.90 -0.58 -5.75
CA ASN A 412 -10.09 0.79 -5.26
C ASN A 412 -8.74 1.37 -4.80
N PRO A 413 -7.91 1.87 -5.71
CA PRO A 413 -6.58 2.37 -5.36
C PRO A 413 -6.62 3.61 -4.44
N THR A 414 -7.69 4.40 -4.41
CA THR A 414 -7.83 5.53 -3.47
C THR A 414 -7.85 5.08 -2.00
N VAL A 415 -8.22 3.83 -1.75
CA VAL A 415 -8.24 3.18 -0.42
C VAL A 415 -7.03 2.24 -0.23
N ASN A 416 -6.75 1.38 -1.23
CA ASN A 416 -5.77 0.31 -1.12
C ASN A 416 -4.33 0.79 -1.34
N HIS A 417 -4.13 1.72 -2.30
CA HIS A 417 -2.84 2.24 -2.76
C HIS A 417 -2.94 3.75 -2.97
N PRO A 418 -3.26 4.54 -1.91
CA PRO A 418 -3.70 5.94 -2.09
C PRO A 418 -2.68 6.81 -2.82
N VAL A 419 -1.38 6.60 -2.58
CA VAL A 419 -0.33 7.34 -3.29
C VAL A 419 -0.27 6.95 -4.77
N ALA A 420 -0.39 5.66 -5.12
CA ALA A 420 -0.49 5.24 -6.51
C ALA A 420 -1.70 5.88 -7.22
N ALA A 421 -2.84 5.99 -6.52
CA ALA A 421 -4.02 6.66 -7.06
C ALA A 421 -3.77 8.13 -7.40
N THR A 422 -2.85 8.82 -6.73
CA THR A 422 -2.52 10.22 -7.06
C THR A 422 -1.94 10.34 -8.47
N PHE A 423 -1.12 9.38 -8.89
CA PHE A 423 -0.56 9.36 -10.25
C PHE A 423 -1.63 9.07 -11.30
N MET A 424 -2.57 8.15 -11.03
CA MET A 424 -3.71 7.86 -11.90
C MET A 424 -4.63 9.08 -12.06
N LYS A 425 -4.96 9.75 -10.94
CA LYS A 425 -5.77 10.97 -10.95
C LYS A 425 -5.08 12.11 -11.71
N ASN A 426 -3.78 12.29 -11.52
CA ASN A 426 -3.00 13.28 -12.25
C ASN A 426 -2.89 12.96 -13.75
N ALA A 427 -2.69 11.69 -14.13
CA ALA A 427 -2.71 11.28 -15.53
C ALA A 427 -4.06 11.60 -16.19
N ALA A 428 -5.18 11.31 -15.52
CA ALA A 428 -6.52 11.65 -16.01
C ALA A 428 -6.71 13.17 -16.15
N LYS A 429 -6.27 13.99 -15.18
CA LYS A 429 -6.27 15.46 -15.30
C LYS A 429 -5.45 15.96 -16.48
N ASN A 430 -4.38 15.27 -16.83
CA ASN A 430 -3.48 15.61 -17.93
C ASN A 430 -3.92 15.00 -19.29
N GLY A 431 -5.13 14.42 -19.35
CA GLY A 431 -5.75 13.99 -20.60
C GLY A 431 -5.81 12.49 -20.86
N ALA A 432 -5.15 11.65 -20.05
CA ALA A 432 -5.31 10.21 -20.14
C ALA A 432 -6.77 9.79 -19.91
N LYS A 433 -7.25 8.81 -20.69
CA LYS A 433 -8.61 8.30 -20.55
C LYS A 433 -8.65 7.24 -19.47
N LEU A 434 -9.25 7.57 -18.34
CA LEU A 434 -9.37 6.66 -17.21
C LEU A 434 -10.68 5.87 -17.32
N ILE A 435 -10.59 4.56 -17.39
CA ILE A 435 -11.70 3.60 -17.33
C ILE A 435 -11.65 2.95 -15.96
N VAL A 436 -12.72 3.09 -15.17
CA VAL A 436 -12.85 2.42 -13.87
C VAL A 436 -13.98 1.40 -13.97
N ALA A 437 -13.66 0.13 -13.75
CA ALA A 437 -14.60 -0.97 -13.76
C ALA A 437 -14.63 -1.65 -12.38
N ASP A 438 -15.73 -1.48 -11.66
CA ASP A 438 -15.90 -2.04 -10.31
C ASP A 438 -17.41 -2.10 -10.00
N PRO A 439 -17.91 -3.18 -9.38
CA PRO A 439 -19.30 -3.23 -8.90
C PRO A 439 -19.65 -2.10 -7.94
N ARG A 440 -18.72 -1.72 -7.08
CA ARG A 440 -18.89 -0.61 -6.13
C ARG A 440 -18.21 0.66 -6.64
N ARG A 441 -18.95 1.76 -6.73
CA ARG A 441 -18.41 3.04 -7.16
C ARG A 441 -17.39 3.57 -6.14
N SER A 442 -16.15 3.68 -6.56
CA SER A 442 -15.06 4.26 -5.76
C SER A 442 -14.86 5.75 -6.05
N ASP A 443 -14.11 6.46 -5.17
CA ASP A 443 -13.74 7.86 -5.40
C ASP A 443 -12.96 8.09 -6.69
N LEU A 444 -12.25 7.08 -7.16
CA LEU A 444 -11.52 7.18 -8.43
C LEU A 444 -12.48 7.41 -9.61
N ALA A 445 -13.72 6.94 -9.52
CA ALA A 445 -14.73 7.08 -10.57
C ALA A 445 -15.07 8.56 -10.89
N ARG A 446 -14.86 9.50 -9.95
CA ARG A 446 -15.07 10.94 -10.24
C ARG A 446 -14.07 11.52 -11.24
N HIS A 447 -12.95 10.83 -11.47
CA HIS A 447 -11.92 11.19 -12.45
C HIS A 447 -12.02 10.37 -13.73
N ALA A 448 -12.93 9.38 -13.78
CA ALA A 448 -13.03 8.43 -14.88
C ALA A 448 -13.68 9.07 -16.12
N THR A 449 -13.17 8.72 -17.30
CA THR A 449 -13.85 8.98 -18.58
C THR A 449 -15.02 8.04 -18.76
N TYR A 450 -14.83 6.75 -18.35
CA TYR A 450 -15.88 5.74 -18.28
C TYR A 450 -15.88 5.08 -16.91
N TYR A 451 -17.04 4.99 -16.28
CA TYR A 451 -17.25 4.17 -15.12
C TYR A 451 -18.18 3.01 -15.47
N LEU A 452 -17.66 1.79 -15.38
CA LEU A 452 -18.36 0.56 -15.68
C LEU A 452 -18.77 -0.11 -14.36
N GLN A 453 -19.97 0.15 -13.90
CA GLN A 453 -20.54 -0.49 -12.71
C GLN A 453 -21.16 -1.82 -13.10
N PHE A 454 -20.32 -2.83 -13.31
CA PHE A 454 -20.79 -4.15 -13.73
C PHE A 454 -21.33 -4.97 -12.54
N ASN A 455 -22.16 -5.96 -12.83
CA ASN A 455 -22.72 -6.84 -11.82
C ASN A 455 -21.60 -7.67 -11.14
N PRO A 456 -21.62 -7.85 -9.82
CA PRO A 456 -20.66 -8.74 -9.15
C PRO A 456 -20.58 -10.12 -9.80
N ASP A 457 -19.40 -10.73 -9.88
CA ASP A 457 -19.15 -12.08 -10.43
C ASP A 457 -19.31 -12.20 -11.98
N THR A 458 -19.29 -11.08 -12.70
CA THR A 458 -19.46 -11.08 -14.18
C THR A 458 -18.25 -10.53 -14.93
N ASP A 459 -17.08 -10.58 -14.32
CA ASP A 459 -15.81 -10.07 -14.86
C ASP A 459 -15.48 -10.69 -16.21
N VAL A 460 -15.54 -12.03 -16.33
CA VAL A 460 -15.26 -12.75 -17.58
C VAL A 460 -16.23 -12.34 -18.68
N ALA A 461 -17.53 -12.14 -18.36
CA ALA A 461 -18.52 -11.70 -19.33
C ALA A 461 -18.16 -10.34 -19.93
N LEU A 462 -17.81 -9.37 -19.09
CA LEU A 462 -17.40 -8.04 -19.53
C LEU A 462 -16.10 -8.09 -20.35
N LEU A 463 -15.07 -8.78 -19.83
CA LEU A 463 -13.74 -8.82 -20.44
C LEU A 463 -13.72 -9.60 -21.75
N ASN A 464 -14.42 -10.74 -21.83
CA ASN A 464 -14.57 -11.49 -23.10
C ASN A 464 -15.43 -10.72 -24.12
N ALA A 465 -16.41 -9.94 -23.68
CA ALA A 465 -17.12 -9.05 -24.58
C ALA A 465 -16.22 -7.95 -25.17
N MET A 466 -15.29 -7.42 -24.38
CA MET A 466 -14.26 -6.49 -24.88
C MET A 466 -13.33 -7.18 -25.88
N LEU A 467 -12.88 -8.40 -25.60
CA LEU A 467 -12.05 -9.21 -26.51
C LEU A 467 -12.81 -9.56 -27.80
N HIS A 468 -14.09 -9.87 -27.70
CA HIS A 468 -14.95 -10.11 -28.87
C HIS A 468 -14.93 -8.92 -29.83
N VAL A 469 -15.12 -7.70 -29.31
CA VAL A 469 -15.08 -6.46 -30.12
C VAL A 469 -13.73 -6.29 -30.80
N ILE A 470 -12.65 -6.52 -30.06
CA ILE A 470 -11.27 -6.40 -30.59
C ILE A 470 -11.04 -7.36 -31.75
N VAL A 471 -11.53 -8.60 -31.64
CA VAL A 471 -11.42 -9.63 -32.68
C VAL A 471 -12.38 -9.33 -33.84
N GLU A 472 -13.67 -9.07 -33.57
CA GLU A 472 -14.72 -8.85 -34.57
C GLU A 472 -14.40 -7.62 -35.46
N GLU A 473 -13.89 -6.55 -34.86
CA GLU A 473 -13.62 -5.29 -35.56
C GLU A 473 -12.18 -5.19 -36.11
N GLY A 474 -11.38 -6.26 -36.02
CA GLY A 474 -10.03 -6.30 -36.54
C GLY A 474 -9.06 -5.30 -35.84
N LEU A 475 -9.27 -5.06 -34.54
CA LEU A 475 -8.45 -4.15 -33.73
C LEU A 475 -7.23 -4.84 -33.13
N VAL A 476 -6.93 -6.05 -33.55
CA VAL A 476 -5.82 -6.86 -33.09
C VAL A 476 -4.50 -6.33 -33.66
N ASP A 477 -3.47 -6.26 -32.84
CA ASP A 477 -2.09 -6.05 -33.35
C ASP A 477 -1.56 -7.36 -33.96
N GLU A 478 -1.88 -7.58 -35.25
CA GLU A 478 -1.55 -8.82 -35.96
C GLU A 478 -0.05 -9.13 -35.97
N ALA A 479 0.78 -8.08 -36.05
CA ALA A 479 2.23 -8.26 -36.05
C ALA A 479 2.72 -8.75 -34.67
N PHE A 480 2.28 -8.12 -33.60
CA PHE A 480 2.61 -8.54 -32.25
C PHE A 480 2.11 -9.96 -31.97
N VAL A 481 0.87 -10.25 -32.30
CA VAL A 481 0.26 -11.57 -32.08
C VAL A 481 1.04 -12.66 -32.82
N ARG A 482 1.29 -12.46 -34.14
CA ARG A 482 2.05 -13.41 -34.95
C ARG A 482 3.47 -13.64 -34.42
N ASP A 483 4.19 -12.57 -34.05
CA ASP A 483 5.62 -12.64 -33.78
C ASP A 483 5.92 -12.93 -32.29
N ARG A 484 5.02 -12.55 -31.37
CA ARG A 484 5.26 -12.54 -29.93
C ARG A 484 4.38 -13.49 -29.11
N THR A 485 3.37 -14.12 -29.74
CA THR A 485 2.40 -14.93 -28.99
C THR A 485 2.14 -16.29 -29.62
N SER A 486 1.41 -17.15 -28.92
CA SER A 486 0.87 -18.44 -29.35
C SER A 486 -0.54 -18.66 -28.78
N GLY A 487 -1.36 -19.50 -29.43
CA GLY A 487 -2.69 -19.83 -28.96
C GLY A 487 -3.79 -18.84 -29.32
N TYR A 488 -3.54 -17.87 -30.20
CA TYR A 488 -4.51 -16.84 -30.57
C TYR A 488 -5.78 -17.41 -31.22
N ASP A 489 -5.66 -18.41 -32.10
CA ASP A 489 -6.83 -18.99 -32.81
C ASP A 489 -7.85 -19.57 -31.83
N ALA A 490 -7.39 -20.19 -30.75
CA ALA A 490 -8.26 -20.72 -29.69
C ALA A 490 -8.99 -19.59 -28.94
N LEU A 491 -8.30 -18.48 -28.65
CA LEU A 491 -8.94 -17.30 -28.06
C LEU A 491 -9.99 -16.71 -29.01
N ALA A 492 -9.62 -16.49 -30.28
CA ALA A 492 -10.52 -15.90 -31.27
C ALA A 492 -11.79 -16.74 -31.48
N GLU A 493 -11.70 -18.07 -31.41
CA GLU A 493 -12.84 -18.96 -31.46
C GLU A 493 -13.69 -18.87 -30.19
N ASN A 494 -13.07 -18.90 -29.03
CA ASN A 494 -13.76 -18.81 -27.72
C ASN A 494 -14.58 -17.53 -27.60
N VAL A 495 -14.01 -16.36 -27.94
CA VAL A 495 -14.70 -15.08 -27.73
C VAL A 495 -15.88 -14.83 -28.67
N LYS A 496 -16.07 -15.64 -29.70
CA LYS A 496 -17.26 -15.52 -30.59
C LYS A 496 -18.58 -15.64 -29.84
N ALA A 497 -18.62 -16.41 -28.77
CA ALA A 497 -19.82 -16.61 -27.95
C ALA A 497 -20.13 -15.39 -27.04
N PHE A 498 -19.24 -14.41 -26.93
CA PHE A 498 -19.32 -13.33 -25.96
C PHE A 498 -19.59 -11.96 -26.60
N SER A 499 -20.51 -11.88 -27.57
CA SER A 499 -20.84 -10.57 -28.15
C SER A 499 -21.32 -9.59 -27.09
N PRO A 500 -21.05 -8.28 -27.21
CA PRO A 500 -21.54 -7.26 -26.28
C PRO A 500 -23.04 -7.34 -26.04
N GLU A 501 -23.81 -7.65 -27.09
CA GLU A 501 -25.26 -7.76 -27.03
C GLU A 501 -25.74 -8.97 -26.18
N ALA A 502 -24.98 -10.08 -26.23
CA ALA A 502 -25.25 -11.25 -25.41
C ALA A 502 -24.79 -11.06 -23.95
N MET A 503 -23.71 -10.31 -23.73
CA MET A 503 -23.12 -10.13 -22.39
C MET A 503 -23.69 -8.92 -21.61
N ALA A 504 -24.24 -7.92 -22.28
CA ALA A 504 -24.85 -6.74 -21.66
C ALA A 504 -25.89 -7.08 -20.58
N PRO A 505 -26.87 -7.99 -20.79
CA PRO A 505 -27.81 -8.36 -19.74
C PRO A 505 -27.16 -9.13 -18.58
N ILE A 506 -26.00 -9.76 -18.77
CA ILE A 506 -25.27 -10.50 -17.74
C ILE A 506 -24.44 -9.53 -16.89
N CYS A 507 -23.59 -8.74 -17.54
CA CYS A 507 -22.68 -7.86 -16.81
C CYS A 507 -23.31 -6.50 -16.41
N GLY A 508 -24.47 -6.15 -16.94
CA GLY A 508 -25.16 -4.90 -16.62
C GLY A 508 -24.58 -3.66 -17.31
N ILE A 509 -23.64 -3.84 -18.23
CA ILE A 509 -23.08 -2.74 -19.03
C ILE A 509 -23.67 -2.80 -20.45
N ASP A 510 -24.18 -1.69 -20.97
CA ASP A 510 -24.79 -1.67 -22.29
C ASP A 510 -23.76 -1.97 -23.41
N ALA A 511 -24.22 -2.66 -24.46
CA ALA A 511 -23.36 -3.14 -25.54
C ALA A 511 -22.60 -2.01 -26.25
N LYS A 512 -23.21 -0.82 -26.37
CA LYS A 512 -22.57 0.35 -26.98
C LYS A 512 -21.36 0.81 -26.15
N THR A 513 -21.52 0.92 -24.84
CA THR A 513 -20.42 1.28 -23.94
C THR A 513 -19.30 0.25 -23.97
N ILE A 514 -19.62 -1.05 -24.00
CA ILE A 514 -18.61 -2.11 -24.14
C ILE A 514 -17.83 -1.89 -25.45
N ARG A 515 -18.46 -1.66 -26.57
CA ARG A 515 -17.80 -1.39 -27.86
C ARG A 515 -16.95 -0.12 -27.83
N GLU A 516 -17.43 0.97 -27.21
CA GLU A 516 -16.68 2.23 -27.09
C GLU A 516 -15.40 2.05 -26.27
N VAL A 517 -15.49 1.42 -25.09
CA VAL A 517 -14.31 1.20 -24.24
C VAL A 517 -13.31 0.23 -24.87
N SER A 518 -13.79 -0.81 -25.56
CA SER A 518 -12.93 -1.77 -26.27
C SER A 518 -12.12 -1.09 -27.36
N ARG A 519 -12.76 -0.28 -28.20
CA ARG A 519 -12.10 0.51 -29.24
C ARG A 519 -11.09 1.49 -28.63
N LEU A 520 -11.52 2.23 -27.58
CA LEU A 520 -10.65 3.18 -26.89
C LEU A 520 -9.37 2.52 -26.35
N TYR A 521 -9.51 1.35 -25.71
CA TYR A 521 -8.40 0.58 -25.20
C TYR A 521 -7.47 0.08 -26.32
N ALA A 522 -8.05 -0.55 -27.35
CA ALA A 522 -7.30 -1.22 -28.39
C ALA A 522 -6.54 -0.25 -29.34
N THR A 523 -7.13 0.91 -29.63
CA THR A 523 -6.56 1.86 -30.61
C THR A 523 -5.60 2.88 -29.99
N SER A 524 -5.42 2.86 -28.68
CA SER A 524 -4.49 3.78 -28.01
C SER A 524 -3.03 3.42 -28.29
N LYS A 525 -2.14 4.42 -28.27
CA LYS A 525 -0.69 4.20 -28.38
C LYS A 525 -0.12 3.51 -27.14
N GLY A 526 -0.75 3.70 -25.97
CA GLY A 526 -0.35 3.10 -24.72
C GLY A 526 -1.52 2.91 -23.78
N SER A 527 -1.82 1.66 -23.40
CA SER A 527 -2.85 1.29 -22.43
C SER A 527 -2.25 0.49 -21.28
N MET A 528 -2.51 0.91 -20.04
CA MET A 528 -2.14 0.16 -18.84
C MET A 528 -3.38 -0.44 -18.16
N ILE A 529 -3.30 -1.72 -17.79
CA ILE A 529 -4.31 -2.40 -16.98
C ILE A 529 -3.80 -2.51 -15.55
N MET A 530 -4.59 -2.01 -14.59
CA MET A 530 -4.35 -2.14 -13.18
C MET A 530 -5.52 -2.83 -12.50
N TRP A 531 -5.24 -3.87 -11.70
CA TRP A 531 -6.30 -4.61 -11.03
C TRP A 531 -5.96 -4.99 -9.59
N GLY A 532 -6.98 -5.35 -8.85
CA GLY A 532 -6.86 -5.73 -7.44
C GLY A 532 -7.57 -7.04 -7.12
N MET A 533 -7.98 -7.15 -5.85
CA MET A 533 -8.59 -8.36 -5.31
C MET A 533 -9.96 -8.66 -5.87
N GLY A 534 -10.67 -7.67 -6.42
CA GLY A 534 -11.95 -7.88 -7.09
C GLY A 534 -11.83 -8.82 -8.30
N ILE A 535 -10.67 -8.81 -8.97
CA ILE A 535 -10.36 -9.78 -10.04
C ILE A 535 -9.96 -11.14 -9.47
N SER A 536 -9.12 -11.14 -8.41
CA SER A 536 -8.40 -12.35 -7.99
C SER A 536 -9.19 -13.24 -7.04
N GLN A 537 -10.02 -12.68 -6.13
CA GLN A 537 -10.65 -13.43 -5.03
C GLN A 537 -12.01 -14.03 -5.40
N HIS A 538 -12.05 -14.75 -6.52
CA HIS A 538 -13.18 -15.53 -7.04
C HIS A 538 -12.73 -16.96 -7.39
N ILE A 539 -13.63 -17.90 -7.46
CA ILE A 539 -13.31 -19.28 -7.95
C ILE A 539 -12.85 -19.27 -9.41
N HIS A 540 -13.17 -18.23 -10.16
CA HIS A 540 -12.70 -17.98 -11.53
C HIS A 540 -11.68 -16.82 -11.60
N GLY A 541 -10.98 -16.52 -10.49
CA GLY A 541 -10.01 -15.41 -10.43
C GLY A 541 -8.84 -15.55 -11.39
N THR A 542 -8.42 -16.80 -11.68
CA THR A 542 -7.41 -17.08 -12.72
C THR A 542 -7.96 -16.75 -14.11
N ASP A 543 -9.21 -17.10 -14.42
CA ASP A 543 -9.84 -16.80 -15.70
C ASP A 543 -10.05 -15.29 -15.90
N ASN A 544 -10.44 -14.57 -14.85
CA ASN A 544 -10.49 -13.10 -14.87
C ASN A 544 -9.13 -12.51 -15.28
N ALA A 545 -8.04 -12.99 -14.69
CA ALA A 545 -6.70 -12.49 -15.01
C ALA A 545 -6.24 -12.94 -16.43
N ARG A 546 -6.61 -14.14 -16.90
CA ARG A 546 -6.37 -14.61 -18.27
C ARG A 546 -6.98 -13.63 -19.29
N CYS A 547 -8.22 -13.17 -19.06
CA CYS A 547 -8.87 -12.18 -19.92
C CYS A 547 -8.09 -10.85 -19.97
N LEU A 548 -7.58 -10.37 -18.83
CA LEU A 548 -6.77 -9.13 -18.78
C LEU A 548 -5.44 -9.29 -19.53
N ILE A 549 -4.78 -10.44 -19.38
CA ILE A 549 -3.58 -10.77 -20.14
C ILE A 549 -3.89 -10.82 -21.64
N ALA A 550 -5.00 -11.47 -22.04
CA ALA A 550 -5.43 -11.55 -23.43
C ALA A 550 -5.71 -10.17 -24.04
N LEU A 551 -6.33 -9.24 -23.29
CA LEU A 551 -6.53 -7.86 -23.75
C LEU A 551 -5.19 -7.18 -24.07
N ALA A 552 -4.19 -7.30 -23.20
CA ALA A 552 -2.88 -6.69 -23.42
C ALA A 552 -2.12 -7.35 -24.59
N LEU A 553 -2.18 -8.67 -24.68
CA LEU A 553 -1.48 -9.42 -25.74
C LEU A 553 -2.11 -9.23 -27.13
N SER A 554 -3.45 -9.21 -27.22
CA SER A 554 -4.14 -9.04 -28.52
C SER A 554 -3.91 -7.67 -29.14
N THR A 555 -3.61 -6.66 -28.32
CA THR A 555 -3.45 -5.26 -28.77
C THR A 555 -2.00 -4.74 -28.66
N GLY A 556 -1.03 -5.62 -28.35
CA GLY A 556 0.36 -5.23 -28.19
C GLY A 556 0.60 -4.21 -27.06
N GLN A 557 -0.26 -4.18 -26.04
CA GLN A 557 -0.20 -3.23 -24.91
C GLN A 557 0.66 -3.76 -23.76
N ILE A 558 1.87 -4.22 -24.08
CA ILE A 558 2.86 -4.73 -23.11
C ILE A 558 4.27 -4.58 -23.70
N GLY A 559 5.28 -4.43 -22.83
CA GLY A 559 6.67 -4.32 -23.23
C GLY A 559 7.09 -2.96 -23.76
N LYS A 560 6.33 -1.91 -23.49
CA LYS A 560 6.64 -0.53 -23.87
C LYS A 560 6.21 0.45 -22.76
N PRO A 561 6.81 1.65 -22.67
CA PRO A 561 6.38 2.67 -21.72
C PRO A 561 4.90 3.04 -21.91
N GLY A 562 4.19 3.25 -20.81
CA GLY A 562 2.76 3.60 -20.81
C GLY A 562 1.82 2.46 -21.19
N SER A 563 2.32 1.22 -21.28
CA SER A 563 1.52 0.04 -21.64
C SER A 563 1.93 -1.15 -20.80
N GLY A 564 0.97 -1.86 -20.19
CA GLY A 564 1.30 -3.05 -19.47
C GLY A 564 0.25 -3.57 -18.51
N LEU A 565 0.66 -4.60 -17.79
CA LEU A 565 -0.11 -5.36 -16.82
C LEU A 565 0.41 -5.06 -15.42
N HIS A 566 -0.47 -4.58 -14.52
CA HIS A 566 -0.08 -4.20 -13.17
C HIS A 566 -1.08 -4.70 -12.11
N PRO A 567 -0.94 -5.95 -11.62
CA PRO A 567 -1.61 -6.38 -10.39
C PRO A 567 -1.10 -5.56 -9.20
N LEU A 568 -1.98 -4.78 -8.58
CA LEU A 568 -1.65 -3.90 -7.45
C LEU A 568 -1.41 -4.74 -6.19
N ARG A 569 -0.14 -5.03 -5.88
CA ARG A 569 0.25 -5.87 -4.74
C ARG A 569 -0.18 -5.26 -3.41
N GLY A 570 -0.75 -6.08 -2.54
CA GLY A 570 -1.37 -5.63 -1.29
C GLY A 570 -0.38 -5.10 -0.26
N GLN A 571 0.34 -5.99 0.44
CA GLN A 571 1.28 -5.62 1.49
C GLN A 571 2.60 -5.08 0.94
N ASN A 572 3.38 -4.47 1.83
CA ASN A 572 4.64 -3.81 1.51
C ASN A 572 5.71 -4.75 0.91
N ASN A 573 5.64 -6.05 1.22
CA ASN A 573 6.59 -7.05 0.72
C ASN A 573 5.93 -8.29 0.09
N VAL A 574 4.67 -8.20 -0.36
CA VAL A 574 4.01 -9.37 -0.96
C VAL A 574 4.67 -9.82 -2.28
N GLN A 575 5.26 -8.88 -3.02
CA GLN A 575 6.07 -9.21 -4.20
C GLN A 575 7.35 -9.92 -3.77
N GLY A 576 8.14 -9.34 -2.85
CA GLY A 576 9.42 -9.90 -2.43
C GLY A 576 9.31 -11.21 -1.67
N ALA A 577 8.27 -11.42 -0.86
CA ALA A 577 8.03 -12.69 -0.21
C ALA A 577 7.75 -13.82 -1.24
N SER A 578 7.00 -13.51 -2.29
CA SER A 578 6.77 -14.44 -3.41
C SER A 578 8.07 -14.71 -4.19
N ASP A 579 8.83 -13.65 -4.51
CA ASP A 579 10.12 -13.75 -5.21
C ASP A 579 11.13 -14.60 -4.43
N SER A 580 11.09 -14.50 -3.08
CA SER A 580 11.96 -15.24 -2.15
C SER A 580 11.56 -16.72 -1.97
N GLY A 581 10.54 -17.19 -2.69
CA GLY A 581 10.12 -18.60 -2.70
C GLY A 581 9.20 -19.01 -1.54
N LEU A 582 8.54 -18.06 -0.88
CA LEU A 582 7.57 -18.34 0.20
C LEU A 582 6.24 -18.84 -0.39
N ILE A 583 6.30 -19.76 -1.33
CA ILE A 583 5.19 -20.35 -2.09
C ILE A 583 5.43 -21.87 -2.24
N PRO A 584 4.44 -22.75 -2.02
CA PRO A 584 4.66 -24.19 -1.93
C PRO A 584 5.19 -24.86 -3.20
N MET A 585 4.91 -24.30 -4.38
CA MET A 585 5.32 -24.86 -5.67
C MET A 585 6.59 -24.26 -6.26
N PHE A 586 7.17 -23.22 -5.62
CA PHE A 586 8.34 -22.51 -6.16
C PHE A 586 9.44 -22.33 -5.11
N TYR A 587 10.68 -22.56 -5.52
CA TYR A 587 11.85 -22.00 -4.89
C TYR A 587 12.00 -20.50 -5.21
N PRO A 588 12.96 -19.77 -4.60
CA PRO A 588 13.23 -18.38 -4.96
C PRO A 588 13.33 -18.14 -6.47
N ASP A 589 12.91 -16.96 -6.92
CA ASP A 589 12.88 -16.53 -8.32
C ASP A 589 11.92 -17.39 -9.19
N TYR A 590 10.79 -17.83 -8.62
CA TYR A 590 9.73 -18.65 -9.26
C TYR A 590 10.22 -19.96 -9.90
N GLN A 591 11.26 -20.55 -9.36
CA GLN A 591 11.83 -21.80 -9.86
C GLN A 591 11.05 -23.01 -9.32
N ARG A 592 10.45 -23.81 -10.22
CA ARG A 592 9.53 -24.90 -9.84
C ARG A 592 10.22 -26.02 -9.04
N VAL A 593 9.64 -26.43 -7.90
CA VAL A 593 10.19 -27.49 -7.02
C VAL A 593 10.24 -28.87 -7.71
N GLY A 594 9.27 -29.16 -8.58
CA GLY A 594 9.19 -30.45 -9.29
C GLY A 594 10.20 -30.63 -10.43
N VAL A 595 11.02 -29.61 -10.77
CA VAL A 595 12.04 -29.71 -11.81
C VAL A 595 13.35 -30.26 -11.22
N PRO A 596 13.80 -31.50 -11.58
CA PRO A 596 14.93 -32.15 -10.93
C PRO A 596 16.22 -31.33 -10.90
N GLY A 597 16.58 -30.68 -12.03
CA GLY A 597 17.81 -29.87 -12.11
C GLY A 597 17.74 -28.59 -11.26
N VAL A 598 16.56 -27.99 -11.09
CA VAL A 598 16.33 -26.87 -10.18
C VAL A 598 16.50 -27.34 -8.74
N ARG A 599 15.81 -28.41 -8.35
CA ARG A 599 15.87 -28.97 -7.01
C ARG A 599 17.30 -29.33 -6.61
N GLN A 600 18.04 -30.05 -7.46
CA GLN A 600 19.42 -30.44 -7.20
C GLN A 600 20.33 -29.22 -6.93
N ARG A 601 20.12 -28.10 -7.61
CA ARG A 601 20.86 -26.85 -7.36
C ARG A 601 20.58 -26.31 -5.95
N PHE A 602 19.33 -26.32 -5.50
CA PHE A 602 18.97 -25.89 -4.14
C PHE A 602 19.43 -26.90 -3.09
N GLU A 603 19.38 -28.21 -3.36
CA GLU A 603 19.94 -29.25 -2.50
C GLU A 603 21.44 -29.03 -2.28
N THR A 604 22.16 -28.68 -3.33
CA THR A 604 23.59 -28.34 -3.25
C THR A 604 23.82 -27.05 -2.45
N LEU A 605 23.03 -26.00 -2.69
CA LEU A 605 23.17 -24.71 -2.01
C LEU A 605 22.84 -24.81 -0.51
N TRP A 606 21.81 -25.57 -0.16
CA TRP A 606 21.34 -25.70 1.23
C TRP A 606 21.86 -26.94 1.96
N GLY A 607 22.61 -27.80 1.30
CA GLY A 607 23.28 -28.94 1.89
C GLY A 607 22.35 -30.05 2.39
N THR A 608 21.11 -30.17 1.85
CA THR A 608 20.15 -31.18 2.28
C THR A 608 19.24 -31.64 1.14
N ALA A 609 18.72 -32.87 1.23
CA ALA A 609 17.73 -33.37 0.28
C ALA A 609 16.37 -32.69 0.50
N LEU A 610 15.72 -32.30 -0.59
CA LEU A 610 14.46 -31.55 -0.60
C LEU A 610 13.30 -32.41 -1.13
N ASP A 611 12.09 -32.08 -0.65
CA ASP A 611 10.85 -32.71 -1.14
C ASP A 611 10.66 -32.38 -2.64
N PRO A 612 10.47 -33.37 -3.53
CA PRO A 612 10.24 -33.12 -4.95
C PRO A 612 8.84 -32.64 -5.30
N GLU A 613 7.88 -32.79 -4.38
CA GLU A 613 6.48 -32.49 -4.65
C GLU A 613 6.11 -31.10 -4.15
N PRO A 614 5.21 -30.37 -4.86
CA PRO A 614 4.61 -29.16 -4.33
C PRO A 614 3.91 -29.40 -2.99
N GLY A 615 3.99 -28.42 -2.10
CA GLY A 615 3.29 -28.46 -0.83
C GLY A 615 1.83 -27.98 -0.93
N LEU A 616 1.13 -28.04 0.21
CA LEU A 616 -0.22 -27.52 0.38
C LEU A 616 -0.22 -25.98 0.45
N THR A 617 -1.29 -25.38 -0.05
CA THR A 617 -1.55 -23.95 0.05
C THR A 617 -2.22 -23.59 1.39
N VAL A 618 -2.30 -22.31 1.75
CA VAL A 618 -2.84 -21.84 3.05
C VAL A 618 -4.16 -22.52 3.41
N VAL A 619 -5.19 -22.40 2.55
CA VAL A 619 -6.53 -22.97 2.87
C VAL A 619 -6.49 -24.50 2.88
N GLU A 620 -5.67 -25.12 2.03
CA GLU A 620 -5.47 -26.58 2.05
C GLU A 620 -4.75 -27.02 3.34
N ILE A 621 -3.77 -26.25 3.86
CA ILE A 621 -3.11 -26.49 5.15
C ILE A 621 -4.12 -26.45 6.30
N ILE A 622 -5.01 -25.44 6.32
CA ILE A 622 -6.06 -25.32 7.35
C ILE A 622 -7.03 -26.51 7.27
N ASN A 623 -7.43 -26.90 6.07
CA ASN A 623 -8.29 -28.08 5.87
C ASN A 623 -7.60 -29.37 6.34
N ALA A 624 -6.30 -29.54 6.05
CA ALA A 624 -5.49 -30.67 6.48
C ALA A 624 -5.27 -30.68 8.02
N ALA A 625 -5.11 -29.50 8.63
CA ALA A 625 -5.04 -29.36 10.09
C ALA A 625 -6.35 -29.81 10.77
N LYS A 626 -7.50 -29.43 10.25
CA LYS A 626 -8.79 -29.91 10.75
C LYS A 626 -8.93 -31.42 10.66
N LYS A 627 -8.42 -32.04 9.61
CA LYS A 627 -8.39 -33.51 9.43
C LYS A 627 -7.27 -34.19 10.22
N ARG A 628 -6.41 -33.43 10.91
CA ARG A 628 -5.22 -33.91 11.62
C ARG A 628 -4.16 -34.56 10.72
N GLU A 629 -4.12 -34.20 9.47
CA GLU A 629 -3.04 -34.51 8.51
C GLU A 629 -1.85 -33.57 8.77
N ILE A 630 -2.10 -32.28 8.98
CA ILE A 630 -1.17 -31.32 9.59
C ILE A 630 -1.41 -31.29 11.08
N ARG A 631 -0.36 -31.43 11.88
CA ARG A 631 -0.39 -31.53 13.34
C ARG A 631 0.46 -30.50 14.05
N GLY A 632 1.50 -30.01 13.38
CA GLY A 632 2.35 -28.93 13.87
C GLY A 632 2.43 -27.80 12.86
N MET A 633 2.45 -26.56 13.34
CA MET A 633 2.51 -25.38 12.47
C MET A 633 3.37 -24.29 13.08
N TYR A 634 4.12 -23.58 12.21
CA TYR A 634 4.81 -22.34 12.57
C TYR A 634 4.23 -21.19 11.77
N VAL A 635 3.70 -20.18 12.45
CA VAL A 635 3.09 -18.97 11.88
C VAL A 635 3.93 -17.77 12.23
N MET A 636 4.35 -16.99 11.24
CA MET A 636 5.16 -15.80 11.39
C MET A 636 4.43 -14.56 10.89
N GLY A 637 4.02 -13.67 11.79
CA GLY A 637 3.45 -12.35 11.45
C GLY A 637 2.18 -12.40 10.60
N GLU A 638 1.41 -13.47 10.71
CA GLU A 638 0.13 -13.69 10.03
C GLU A 638 -0.97 -14.04 11.01
N ASN A 639 -2.22 -13.80 10.61
CA ASN A 639 -3.36 -13.97 11.49
C ASN A 639 -4.49 -14.79 10.84
N PRO A 640 -4.25 -16.09 10.50
CA PRO A 640 -5.24 -16.94 9.84
C PRO A 640 -6.54 -17.09 10.65
N ALA A 641 -6.50 -17.02 11.98
CA ALA A 641 -7.71 -17.02 12.84
C ALA A 641 -8.61 -15.79 12.63
N MET A 642 -8.22 -14.87 11.73
CA MET A 642 -8.99 -13.68 11.36
C MET A 642 -9.04 -13.48 9.85
N SER A 643 -7.99 -13.85 9.12
CA SER A 643 -7.84 -13.57 7.68
C SER A 643 -8.39 -14.66 6.76
N ASP A 644 -8.43 -15.91 7.23
CA ASP A 644 -8.87 -17.03 6.40
C ASP A 644 -10.39 -17.00 6.17
N PRO A 645 -10.87 -17.52 5.04
CA PRO A 645 -12.30 -17.66 4.83
C PRO A 645 -12.89 -18.69 5.81
N ASP A 646 -14.15 -18.58 6.14
CA ASP A 646 -14.80 -19.44 7.15
C ASP A 646 -13.95 -19.49 8.43
N VAL A 647 -13.81 -18.32 9.08
CA VAL A 647 -12.92 -18.15 10.25
C VAL A 647 -13.23 -19.15 11.37
N ASP A 648 -14.48 -19.56 11.52
CA ASP A 648 -14.85 -20.56 12.55
C ASP A 648 -14.19 -21.91 12.29
N HIS A 649 -14.18 -22.33 11.01
CA HIS A 649 -13.45 -23.51 10.56
C HIS A 649 -11.94 -23.37 10.77
N ALA A 650 -11.37 -22.20 10.45
CA ALA A 650 -9.93 -21.95 10.60
C ALA A 650 -9.52 -21.97 12.08
N ARG A 651 -10.28 -21.34 12.97
CA ARG A 651 -10.05 -21.35 14.43
C ARG A 651 -10.11 -22.76 15.01
N GLU A 652 -11.11 -23.56 14.60
CA GLU A 652 -11.21 -24.95 15.01
C GLU A 652 -10.00 -25.78 14.53
N ALA A 653 -9.58 -25.59 13.29
CA ALA A 653 -8.41 -26.27 12.73
C ALA A 653 -7.13 -25.96 13.49
N LEU A 654 -6.88 -24.68 13.76
CA LEU A 654 -5.72 -24.22 14.54
C LEU A 654 -5.77 -24.72 16.00
N GLY A 655 -6.95 -24.77 16.62
CA GLY A 655 -7.15 -25.32 17.96
C GLY A 655 -6.86 -26.83 18.06
N ARG A 656 -6.96 -27.58 16.95
CA ARG A 656 -6.69 -29.01 16.89
C ARG A 656 -5.23 -29.40 16.67
N LEU A 657 -4.36 -28.41 16.39
CA LEU A 657 -2.92 -28.68 16.21
C LEU A 657 -2.31 -29.22 17.51
N ASP A 658 -1.45 -30.22 17.41
CA ASP A 658 -0.71 -30.76 18.56
C ASP A 658 0.34 -29.76 19.02
N HIS A 659 0.94 -28.99 18.09
CA HIS A 659 1.91 -27.97 18.41
C HIS A 659 1.81 -26.76 17.44
N LEU A 660 1.53 -25.58 17.98
CA LEU A 660 1.41 -24.34 17.23
C LEU A 660 2.39 -23.29 17.78
N VAL A 661 3.37 -22.92 16.97
CA VAL A 661 4.32 -21.84 17.24
C VAL A 661 3.85 -20.58 16.52
N VAL A 662 3.70 -19.46 17.23
CA VAL A 662 3.36 -18.18 16.63
C VAL A 662 4.41 -17.14 16.98
N GLN A 663 4.92 -16.47 15.97
CA GLN A 663 5.86 -15.35 16.08
C GLN A 663 5.14 -14.07 15.63
N ASP A 664 4.95 -13.13 16.53
CA ASP A 664 4.20 -11.90 16.26
C ASP A 664 4.66 -10.76 17.19
N ILE A 665 4.20 -9.55 16.88
CA ILE A 665 4.42 -8.36 17.70
C ILE A 665 3.29 -8.10 18.70
N PHE A 666 2.14 -8.73 18.50
CA PHE A 666 0.95 -8.64 19.34
C PHE A 666 0.38 -10.02 19.63
N LEU A 667 -0.40 -10.12 20.70
CA LEU A 667 -1.22 -11.29 20.98
C LEU A 667 -2.49 -11.21 20.11
N THR A 668 -2.38 -11.72 18.87
CA THR A 668 -3.46 -11.77 17.89
C THR A 668 -4.38 -12.97 18.14
N GLU A 669 -5.46 -13.07 17.37
CA GLU A 669 -6.41 -14.19 17.41
C GLU A 669 -5.70 -15.53 17.16
N THR A 670 -4.74 -15.56 16.26
CA THR A 670 -3.90 -16.74 15.99
C THR A 670 -2.93 -17.00 17.13
N ALA A 671 -2.28 -15.97 17.65
CA ALA A 671 -1.36 -16.09 18.79
C ALA A 671 -2.07 -16.59 20.04
N TYR A 672 -3.35 -16.25 20.19
CA TYR A 672 -4.15 -16.73 21.34
C TYR A 672 -4.42 -18.24 21.31
N LEU A 673 -4.31 -18.87 20.14
CA LEU A 673 -4.40 -20.34 19.97
C LEU A 673 -3.05 -21.05 20.05
N ALA A 674 -1.92 -20.33 20.15
CA ALA A 674 -0.59 -20.90 20.14
C ALA A 674 -0.25 -21.67 21.42
N ASP A 675 0.68 -22.64 21.30
CA ASP A 675 1.34 -23.29 22.43
C ASP A 675 2.53 -22.46 22.92
N VAL A 676 3.20 -21.76 22.00
CA VAL A 676 4.28 -20.83 22.29
C VAL A 676 4.18 -19.58 21.39
N VAL A 677 4.35 -18.40 22.00
CA VAL A 677 4.36 -17.11 21.31
C VAL A 677 5.75 -16.49 21.44
N LEU A 678 6.35 -16.16 20.32
CA LEU A 678 7.69 -15.59 20.22
C LEU A 678 7.60 -14.10 19.86
N PRO A 679 8.01 -13.18 20.74
CA PRO A 679 7.87 -11.74 20.53
C PRO A 679 8.85 -11.22 19.48
N ALA A 680 8.32 -10.76 18.36
CA ALA A 680 9.08 -10.23 17.23
C ALA A 680 9.22 -8.70 17.30
N THR A 681 10.17 -8.17 16.50
CA THR A 681 10.34 -6.73 16.30
C THR A 681 9.36 -6.20 15.26
N ALA A 682 8.88 -4.98 15.48
CA ALA A 682 8.12 -4.24 14.48
C ALA A 682 9.04 -3.68 13.38
N TRP A 683 8.46 -3.24 12.26
CA TRP A 683 9.22 -2.75 11.12
C TRP A 683 10.26 -1.66 11.43
N PRO A 684 9.98 -0.62 12.23
CA PRO A 684 11.00 0.39 12.56
C PRO A 684 12.10 -0.09 13.52
N GLU A 685 12.02 -1.32 14.02
CA GLU A 685 12.93 -1.89 15.02
C GLU A 685 13.98 -2.82 14.41
N LYS A 686 14.00 -2.98 13.07
CA LYS A 686 14.90 -3.89 12.36
C LYS A 686 15.35 -3.33 11.01
N ASP A 687 16.44 -3.88 10.48
CA ASP A 687 16.93 -3.67 9.12
C ASP A 687 16.46 -4.81 8.21
N GLY A 688 16.38 -4.55 6.91
CA GLY A 688 16.09 -5.56 5.89
C GLY A 688 15.54 -4.96 4.62
N THR A 689 15.39 -5.79 3.58
CA THR A 689 14.88 -5.32 2.29
C THR A 689 13.43 -5.72 2.08
N VAL A 690 12.71 -4.92 1.29
CA VAL A 690 11.37 -5.24 0.77
C VAL A 690 11.31 -4.95 -0.71
N THR A 691 10.47 -5.68 -1.41
CA THR A 691 10.21 -5.45 -2.83
C THR A 691 8.78 -4.98 -3.02
N ASN A 692 8.63 -3.77 -3.57
CA ASN A 692 7.31 -3.16 -3.79
C ASN A 692 6.61 -3.70 -5.04
N THR A 693 5.39 -3.19 -5.31
CA THR A 693 4.60 -3.59 -6.48
C THR A 693 5.31 -3.30 -7.81
N ASP A 694 6.19 -2.29 -7.86
CA ASP A 694 6.95 -1.89 -9.04
C ASP A 694 8.22 -2.73 -9.28
N ARG A 695 8.42 -3.82 -8.56
CA ARG A 695 9.65 -4.64 -8.60
C ARG A 695 10.88 -3.89 -8.08
N THR A 696 10.70 -2.90 -7.23
CA THR A 696 11.80 -2.14 -6.64
C THR A 696 12.17 -2.73 -5.29
N VAL A 697 13.39 -3.26 -5.19
CA VAL A 697 14.01 -3.69 -3.93
C VAL A 697 14.45 -2.46 -3.17
N GLN A 698 14.00 -2.32 -1.93
CA GLN A 698 14.23 -1.13 -1.11
C GLN A 698 14.76 -1.51 0.27
N LEU A 699 15.69 -0.73 0.79
CA LEU A 699 16.26 -0.93 2.12
C LEU A 699 15.45 -0.22 3.21
N GLY A 700 14.87 -1.01 4.12
CA GLY A 700 14.33 -0.52 5.38
C GLY A 700 15.43 -0.45 6.44
N ARG A 701 15.46 0.63 7.22
CA ARG A 701 16.49 0.87 8.23
C ARG A 701 15.89 0.93 9.63
N LYS A 702 16.60 0.34 10.57
CA LYS A 702 16.26 0.36 12.00
C LYS A 702 16.26 1.79 12.55
N ALA A 703 15.13 2.20 13.08
CA ALA A 703 14.90 3.52 13.65
C ALA A 703 14.82 3.47 15.19
N LEU A 704 14.26 2.41 15.75
CA LEU A 704 13.97 2.25 17.18
C LEU A 704 14.66 1.02 17.78
N GLN A 705 14.85 1.05 19.09
CA GLN A 705 15.13 -0.15 19.86
C GLN A 705 13.82 -0.91 20.12
N ALA A 706 13.90 -2.23 20.09
CA ALA A 706 12.76 -3.09 20.40
C ALA A 706 12.33 -2.98 21.88
N PRO A 707 11.05 -3.19 22.20
CA PRO A 707 10.57 -3.19 23.57
C PRO A 707 10.92 -4.51 24.29
N GLY A 708 11.36 -4.41 25.55
CA GLY A 708 11.67 -5.57 26.38
C GLY A 708 12.70 -6.51 25.75
N ASP A 709 12.37 -7.79 25.73
CA ASP A 709 13.21 -8.86 25.17
C ASP A 709 12.81 -9.26 23.73
N ALA A 710 11.97 -8.48 23.03
CA ALA A 710 11.58 -8.77 21.65
C ALA A 710 12.81 -8.83 20.73
N ARG A 711 12.84 -9.79 19.78
CA ARG A 711 13.97 -10.07 18.90
C ARG A 711 13.57 -9.91 17.41
N PRO A 712 14.54 -9.58 16.53
CA PRO A 712 14.31 -9.58 15.10
C PRO A 712 13.84 -10.95 14.60
N ASP A 713 12.89 -10.96 13.67
CA ASP A 713 12.35 -12.18 13.08
C ASP A 713 13.45 -13.08 12.52
N LEU A 714 14.45 -12.50 11.84
CA LEU A 714 15.62 -13.20 11.33
C LEU A 714 16.35 -13.98 12.43
N TRP A 715 16.58 -13.35 13.59
CA TRP A 715 17.24 -14.00 14.74
C TRP A 715 16.39 -15.17 15.27
N ILE A 716 15.07 -14.99 15.40
CA ILE A 716 14.15 -16.02 15.89
C ILE A 716 14.17 -17.24 14.96
N ILE A 717 14.06 -17.01 13.65
CA ILE A 717 14.09 -18.09 12.64
C ILE A 717 15.43 -18.84 12.70
N ASN A 718 16.55 -18.10 12.81
CA ASN A 718 17.89 -18.69 12.89
C ASN A 718 18.07 -19.57 14.13
N GLU A 719 17.66 -19.08 15.30
CA GLU A 719 17.77 -19.85 16.56
C GLU A 719 16.81 -21.06 16.56
N LEU A 720 15.60 -20.94 16.02
CA LEU A 720 14.69 -22.06 15.86
C LEU A 720 15.29 -23.14 14.92
N ALA A 721 15.90 -22.71 13.81
CA ALA A 721 16.59 -23.62 12.88
C ALA A 721 17.74 -24.37 13.58
N ARG A 722 18.54 -23.69 14.39
CA ARG A 722 19.59 -24.30 15.19
C ARG A 722 19.03 -25.29 16.21
N GLY A 723 17.94 -24.93 16.88
CA GLY A 723 17.19 -25.81 17.80
C GLY A 723 16.66 -27.07 17.12
N MET A 724 16.37 -27.02 15.81
CA MET A 724 15.98 -28.17 15.01
C MET A 724 17.16 -28.94 14.39
N GLY A 725 18.41 -28.58 14.71
CA GLY A 725 19.62 -29.26 14.28
C GLY A 725 20.22 -28.75 12.97
N LEU A 726 19.80 -27.61 12.45
CA LEU A 726 20.42 -26.97 11.28
C LEU A 726 21.60 -26.08 11.69
N ASP A 727 22.69 -26.15 10.93
CA ASP A 727 23.90 -25.38 11.19
C ASP A 727 23.84 -24.00 10.53
N TRP A 728 22.98 -23.12 11.07
CA TRP A 728 22.77 -21.78 10.55
C TRP A 728 23.47 -20.71 11.42
N HIS A 729 24.11 -19.74 10.74
CA HIS A 729 24.90 -18.67 11.38
C HIS A 729 24.67 -17.30 10.73
N TYR A 730 23.42 -16.97 10.41
CA TYR A 730 23.08 -15.64 9.88
C TYR A 730 23.04 -14.62 11.02
N SER A 731 23.93 -13.65 10.96
CA SER A 731 24.04 -12.60 12.00
C SER A 731 23.39 -11.28 11.57
N HIS A 732 23.27 -11.04 10.27
CA HIS A 732 22.75 -9.81 9.70
C HIS A 732 21.92 -10.09 8.44
N PRO A 733 20.88 -9.30 8.10
CA PRO A 733 20.12 -9.45 6.86
C PRO A 733 21.00 -9.48 5.61
N ARG A 734 22.10 -8.73 5.57
CA ARG A 734 23.11 -8.75 4.49
C ARG A 734 23.60 -10.16 4.17
N ASP A 735 23.82 -11.00 5.19
CA ASP A 735 24.32 -12.36 5.00
C ASP A 735 23.34 -13.19 4.20
N VAL A 736 22.06 -13.09 4.56
CA VAL A 736 20.94 -13.75 3.89
C VAL A 736 20.74 -13.21 2.48
N PHE A 737 20.76 -11.88 2.32
CA PHE A 737 20.60 -11.23 1.02
C PHE A 737 21.71 -11.64 0.04
N ASN A 738 22.94 -11.80 0.53
CA ASN A 738 24.05 -12.30 -0.26
C ASN A 738 23.84 -13.78 -0.70
N GLU A 739 23.21 -14.62 0.10
CA GLU A 739 22.82 -15.98 -0.31
C GLU A 739 21.68 -15.95 -1.34
N MET A 740 20.66 -15.09 -1.14
CA MET A 740 19.57 -14.92 -2.10
C MET A 740 20.08 -14.53 -3.48
N ARG A 741 21.02 -13.61 -3.58
CA ARG A 741 21.64 -13.18 -4.85
C ARG A 741 22.32 -14.33 -5.62
N GLN A 742 22.73 -15.40 -4.96
CA GLN A 742 23.34 -16.57 -5.61
C GLN A 742 22.31 -17.49 -6.29
N CYS A 743 21.07 -17.47 -5.82
CA CYS A 743 20.01 -18.34 -6.33
C CYS A 743 18.89 -17.57 -7.06
N MET A 744 18.87 -16.23 -6.97
CA MET A 744 17.90 -15.36 -7.63
C MET A 744 18.63 -14.51 -8.67
N LYS A 745 18.50 -14.91 -9.94
CA LYS A 745 19.13 -14.21 -11.06
C LYS A 745 18.62 -12.78 -11.21
N SER A 746 17.34 -12.58 -10.94
CA SER A 746 16.67 -11.29 -11.05
C SER A 746 17.30 -10.18 -10.22
N ILE A 747 17.91 -10.51 -9.08
CA ILE A 747 18.52 -9.55 -8.14
C ILE A 747 20.03 -9.72 -7.97
N ALA A 748 20.67 -10.57 -8.77
CA ALA A 748 22.09 -10.93 -8.61
C ALA A 748 23.03 -9.72 -8.61
N GLY A 749 22.72 -8.66 -9.37
CA GLY A 749 23.48 -7.40 -9.45
C GLY A 749 23.15 -6.37 -8.36
N ILE A 750 22.17 -6.64 -7.49
CA ILE A 750 21.81 -5.73 -6.39
C ILE A 750 22.63 -6.09 -5.17
N THR A 751 23.65 -5.32 -4.84
CA THR A 751 24.45 -5.53 -3.62
C THR A 751 23.86 -4.77 -2.44
N TRP A 752 24.10 -5.25 -1.22
CA TRP A 752 23.70 -4.54 -0.01
C TRP A 752 24.32 -3.13 0.07
N ASP A 753 25.60 -3.00 -0.28
CA ASP A 753 26.28 -1.72 -0.29
C ASP A 753 25.70 -0.75 -1.33
N ARG A 754 25.16 -1.28 -2.42
CA ARG A 754 24.40 -0.47 -3.39
C ARG A 754 23.10 0.05 -2.79
N LEU A 755 22.36 -0.80 -2.09
CA LEU A 755 21.13 -0.40 -1.40
C LEU A 755 21.39 0.62 -0.27
N GLU A 756 22.52 0.53 0.41
CA GLU A 756 22.93 1.55 1.40
C GLU A 756 23.09 2.94 0.76
N ARG A 757 23.68 3.01 -0.43
CA ARG A 757 23.90 4.27 -1.16
C ARG A 757 22.66 4.79 -1.86
N GLU A 758 21.93 3.91 -2.56
CA GLU A 758 20.85 4.28 -3.48
C GLU A 758 19.46 4.14 -2.84
N SER A 759 19.37 3.47 -1.70
CA SER A 759 18.13 3.11 -0.97
C SER A 759 17.20 2.17 -1.73
N SER A 760 17.24 2.10 -3.05
CA SER A 760 16.35 1.27 -3.87
C SER A 760 16.92 0.96 -5.26
N VAL A 761 16.63 -0.23 -5.79
CA VAL A 761 16.99 -0.68 -7.14
C VAL A 761 15.86 -1.54 -7.72
N THR A 762 15.45 -1.25 -8.96
CA THR A 762 14.39 -2.02 -9.63
C THR A 762 14.99 -3.24 -10.35
N TYR A 763 14.42 -4.43 -10.14
CA TYR A 763 14.84 -5.64 -10.87
C TYR A 763 14.01 -5.83 -12.16
N PRO A 764 14.49 -6.63 -13.16
CA PRO A 764 15.75 -7.39 -13.22
C PRO A 764 17.01 -6.50 -13.18
N CYS A 765 17.98 -6.97 -12.38
CA CYS A 765 19.28 -6.38 -12.25
C CYS A 765 20.28 -7.54 -12.06
N GLU A 766 20.77 -8.10 -13.18
CA GLU A 766 21.54 -9.35 -13.16
C GLU A 766 23.02 -9.13 -12.86
N LYS A 767 23.53 -7.95 -13.16
CA LYS A 767 24.95 -7.59 -12.98
C LYS A 767 25.09 -6.35 -12.13
N GLU A 768 26.16 -6.29 -11.36
CA GLU A 768 26.52 -5.07 -10.63
C GLU A 768 26.77 -3.91 -11.60
N GLY A 769 26.13 -2.77 -11.31
CA GLY A 769 26.16 -1.59 -12.19
C GLY A 769 25.00 -1.50 -13.18
N ASP A 770 24.20 -2.55 -13.37
CA ASP A 770 22.97 -2.43 -14.17
C ASP A 770 22.02 -1.42 -13.54
N PRO A 771 21.39 -0.53 -14.33
CA PRO A 771 20.45 0.46 -13.79
C PRO A 771 19.13 -0.16 -13.31
N GLY A 772 18.87 -1.44 -13.62
CA GLY A 772 17.59 -2.10 -13.47
C GLY A 772 16.65 -1.84 -14.66
N GLN A 773 15.55 -2.57 -14.73
CA GLN A 773 14.61 -2.50 -15.85
C GLN A 773 13.20 -2.13 -15.37
N PRO A 774 12.81 -0.85 -15.44
CA PRO A 774 11.46 -0.42 -15.08
C PRO A 774 10.36 -1.03 -15.95
N VAL A 775 10.62 -1.22 -17.25
CA VAL A 775 9.73 -1.88 -18.23
C VAL A 775 10.37 -3.18 -18.67
N VAL A 776 9.62 -4.29 -18.57
CA VAL A 776 10.08 -5.62 -18.97
C VAL A 776 9.29 -6.15 -20.17
N PHE A 777 9.74 -7.26 -20.76
CA PHE A 777 9.13 -7.90 -21.93
C PHE A 777 9.23 -7.06 -23.22
N ILE A 778 10.26 -6.24 -23.34
CA ILE A 778 10.46 -5.40 -24.52
C ILE A 778 10.69 -6.25 -25.76
N ASP A 779 11.61 -7.22 -25.71
CA ASP A 779 12.01 -8.05 -26.84
C ASP A 779 11.38 -9.44 -26.85
N SER A 780 11.22 -10.07 -25.68
CA SER A 780 10.70 -11.43 -25.54
C SER A 780 10.09 -11.65 -24.15
N PHE A 781 9.34 -12.72 -24.01
CA PHE A 781 8.84 -13.21 -22.71
C PHE A 781 9.77 -14.27 -22.13
N PRO A 782 9.85 -14.44 -20.81
CA PRO A 782 10.75 -15.43 -20.18
C PRO A 782 10.19 -16.87 -20.24
N THR A 783 9.49 -17.19 -21.31
CA THR A 783 9.02 -18.55 -21.64
C THR A 783 10.12 -19.32 -22.41
N THR A 784 10.00 -20.63 -22.52
CA THR A 784 10.94 -21.46 -23.28
C THR A 784 10.99 -21.11 -24.78
N THR A 785 9.90 -20.58 -25.31
CA THR A 785 9.78 -20.18 -26.70
C THR A 785 10.05 -18.69 -26.96
N GLY A 786 10.19 -17.90 -25.88
CA GLY A 786 10.24 -16.43 -25.95
C GLY A 786 8.88 -15.78 -26.25
N ARG A 787 7.81 -16.54 -26.36
CA ARG A 787 6.46 -16.09 -26.74
C ARG A 787 5.50 -16.18 -25.56
N ALA A 788 4.56 -15.24 -25.47
CA ALA A 788 3.44 -15.34 -24.56
C ALA A 788 2.39 -16.34 -25.07
N THR A 789 1.54 -16.82 -24.19
CA THR A 789 0.48 -17.76 -24.52
C THR A 789 -0.89 -17.21 -24.18
N PHE A 790 -1.81 -17.20 -25.15
CA PHE A 790 -3.22 -16.97 -24.89
C PHE A 790 -3.86 -18.19 -24.26
N VAL A 791 -4.60 -17.97 -23.19
CA VAL A 791 -5.38 -19.01 -22.52
C VAL A 791 -6.83 -18.53 -22.47
N PRO A 792 -7.74 -19.12 -23.26
CA PRO A 792 -9.15 -18.76 -23.24
C PRO A 792 -9.79 -19.00 -21.86
N ALA A 793 -10.81 -18.23 -21.54
CA ALA A 793 -11.56 -18.33 -20.30
C ALA A 793 -13.07 -18.41 -20.60
N ASP A 794 -13.77 -19.28 -19.87
CA ASP A 794 -15.22 -19.45 -19.96
C ASP A 794 -15.93 -18.81 -18.77
N LEU A 795 -17.19 -18.45 -18.95
CA LEU A 795 -18.01 -17.89 -17.89
C LEU A 795 -18.41 -18.99 -16.89
N ILE A 796 -17.85 -18.91 -15.69
CA ILE A 796 -18.16 -19.77 -14.56
C ILE A 796 -18.84 -18.92 -13.49
N SER A 797 -19.88 -19.45 -12.87
CA SER A 797 -20.59 -18.77 -11.79
C SER A 797 -19.92 -18.98 -10.44
N ALA A 798 -20.10 -18.03 -9.51
CA ALA A 798 -19.70 -18.17 -8.11
C ALA A 798 -20.18 -19.48 -7.49
N ALA A 799 -19.40 -19.99 -6.55
CA ALA A 799 -19.71 -21.24 -5.83
C ALA A 799 -21.01 -21.14 -5.02
N GLU A 800 -21.33 -19.96 -4.54
CA GLU A 800 -22.49 -19.70 -3.70
C GLU A 800 -23.30 -18.52 -4.24
N ARG A 801 -24.47 -18.81 -4.81
CA ARG A 801 -25.36 -17.78 -5.34
C ARG A 801 -26.44 -17.36 -4.34
N PRO A 802 -26.95 -16.11 -4.45
CA PRO A 802 -28.17 -15.70 -3.77
C PRO A 802 -29.35 -16.63 -4.04
N ASP A 803 -30.16 -16.85 -3.02
CA ASP A 803 -31.41 -17.60 -3.06
C ASP A 803 -32.49 -16.91 -2.19
N GLU A 804 -33.64 -17.52 -2.02
CA GLU A 804 -34.74 -16.95 -1.22
C GLU A 804 -34.36 -16.71 0.25
N GLN A 805 -33.47 -17.53 0.81
CA GLN A 805 -33.03 -17.42 2.20
C GLN A 805 -31.89 -16.41 2.36
N TYR A 806 -31.00 -16.29 1.39
CA TYR A 806 -29.85 -15.41 1.37
C TYR A 806 -29.85 -14.55 0.09
N PRO A 807 -30.74 -13.54 -0.01
CA PRO A 807 -31.02 -12.85 -1.27
C PRO A 807 -30.00 -11.79 -1.67
N LEU A 808 -29.04 -11.46 -0.79
CA LEU A 808 -28.09 -10.40 -1.00
C LEU A 808 -26.68 -10.95 -1.24
N VAL A 809 -25.85 -10.17 -1.93
CA VAL A 809 -24.43 -10.46 -2.14
C VAL A 809 -23.59 -9.68 -1.13
N LEU A 810 -22.75 -10.37 -0.37
CA LEU A 810 -21.68 -9.78 0.44
C LEU A 810 -20.44 -9.58 -0.43
N ILE A 811 -19.93 -8.35 -0.45
CA ILE A 811 -18.63 -7.97 -1.00
C ILE A 811 -17.74 -7.53 0.16
N THR A 812 -16.60 -8.20 0.35
CA THR A 812 -15.61 -7.77 1.35
C THR A 812 -14.59 -6.81 0.77
N GLY A 813 -13.96 -6.00 1.60
CA GLY A 813 -12.93 -5.07 1.09
C GLY A 813 -12.12 -4.37 2.15
N ARG A 814 -11.40 -3.36 1.71
CA ARG A 814 -10.57 -2.51 2.55
C ARG A 814 -11.23 -1.18 2.85
N GLN A 815 -10.79 -0.57 3.92
CA GLN A 815 -11.11 0.78 4.36
C GLN A 815 -9.82 1.61 4.36
N LEU A 816 -9.94 2.92 4.15
CA LEU A 816 -8.77 3.79 3.98
C LEU A 816 -7.88 3.82 5.23
N GLU A 817 -8.47 3.90 6.40
CA GLU A 817 -7.82 4.08 7.69
C GLU A 817 -7.19 2.78 8.20
N HIS A 818 -7.77 1.64 7.86
CA HIS A 818 -7.34 0.35 8.38
C HIS A 818 -6.56 -0.48 7.37
N TRP A 819 -5.75 -1.42 7.91
CA TRP A 819 -4.89 -2.28 7.15
C TRP A 819 -5.13 -3.76 7.45
N HIS A 820 -5.55 -4.52 6.45
CA HIS A 820 -5.85 -5.96 6.56
C HIS A 820 -6.75 -6.29 7.77
N THR A 821 -6.32 -7.22 8.65
CA THR A 821 -7.05 -7.63 9.85
C THR A 821 -7.04 -6.59 10.98
N GLY A 822 -6.47 -5.41 10.75
CA GLY A 822 -6.47 -4.32 11.73
C GLY A 822 -5.43 -4.44 12.84
N SER A 823 -4.66 -5.51 12.94
CA SER A 823 -3.73 -5.77 14.05
C SER A 823 -2.79 -4.60 14.36
N MET A 824 -2.30 -3.90 13.34
CA MET A 824 -1.48 -2.70 13.49
C MET A 824 -2.33 -1.44 13.62
N THR A 825 -3.27 -1.22 12.70
CA THR A 825 -3.98 0.05 12.54
C THR A 825 -5.05 0.29 13.59
N ARG A 826 -5.66 -0.76 14.15
CA ARG A 826 -6.56 -0.66 15.31
C ARG A 826 -5.80 -0.32 16.61
N ARG A 827 -4.46 -0.42 16.59
CA ARG A 827 -3.54 0.01 17.66
C ARG A 827 -2.80 1.31 17.33
N ALA A 828 -3.09 1.92 16.18
CA ALA A 828 -2.62 3.25 15.80
C ALA A 828 -3.72 4.27 16.12
N SER A 829 -3.42 5.15 17.06
CA SER A 829 -4.45 5.97 17.72
C SER A 829 -5.21 6.90 16.78
N VAL A 830 -4.54 7.54 15.82
CA VAL A 830 -5.19 8.42 14.83
C VAL A 830 -6.09 7.60 13.90
N LEU A 831 -5.58 6.46 13.42
CA LEU A 831 -6.32 5.63 12.46
C LEU A 831 -7.57 5.03 13.10
N ASP A 832 -7.45 4.54 14.33
CA ASP A 832 -8.58 4.00 15.06
C ASP A 832 -9.60 5.08 15.46
N ALA A 833 -9.14 6.31 15.76
CA ALA A 833 -10.03 7.44 16.05
C ALA A 833 -10.84 7.91 14.82
N LEU A 834 -10.29 7.78 13.61
CA LEU A 834 -10.99 8.11 12.36
C LEU A 834 -12.11 7.12 12.06
N GLU A 835 -11.87 5.81 12.23
CA GLU A 835 -12.85 4.75 11.97
C GLU A 835 -12.82 3.68 13.08
N PRO A 836 -13.45 3.94 14.21
CA PRO A 836 -13.32 3.07 15.40
C PRO A 836 -14.18 1.79 15.36
N ARG A 837 -15.17 1.71 14.43
CA ARG A 837 -16.16 0.64 14.40
C ARG A 837 -16.37 0.05 13.01
N ALA A 838 -16.73 -1.24 13.00
CA ALA A 838 -17.15 -1.92 11.77
C ALA A 838 -18.46 -1.33 11.23
N VAL A 839 -18.51 -1.12 9.92
CA VAL A 839 -19.68 -0.62 9.21
C VAL A 839 -19.99 -1.50 8.01
N GLY A 840 -21.29 -1.73 7.76
CA GLY A 840 -21.79 -2.34 6.53
C GLY A 840 -22.37 -1.27 5.61
N SER A 841 -21.77 -1.06 4.45
CA SER A 841 -22.26 -0.10 3.46
C SER A 841 -23.30 -0.75 2.56
N MET A 842 -24.46 -0.12 2.45
CA MET A 842 -25.57 -0.58 1.60
C MET A 842 -26.18 0.60 0.85
N HIS A 843 -26.83 0.30 -0.26
CA HIS A 843 -27.58 1.30 -1.01
C HIS A 843 -28.70 1.91 -0.13
N PRO A 844 -28.96 3.24 -0.17
CA PRO A 844 -29.99 3.89 0.66
C PRO A 844 -31.37 3.25 0.56
N LEU A 845 -31.80 2.86 -0.64
CA LEU A 845 -33.10 2.21 -0.85
C LEU A 845 -33.19 0.82 -0.24
N ASP A 846 -32.08 0.09 -0.10
CA ASP A 846 -32.08 -1.23 0.55
C ASP A 846 -32.17 -1.06 2.07
N LEU A 847 -31.47 -0.08 2.65
CA LEU A 847 -31.62 0.27 4.06
C LEU A 847 -33.03 0.78 4.39
N GLN A 848 -33.60 1.59 3.50
CA GLN A 848 -35.00 2.04 3.64
C GLN A 848 -35.98 0.87 3.61
N ALA A 849 -35.80 -0.10 2.70
CA ALA A 849 -36.64 -1.30 2.64
C ALA A 849 -36.54 -2.17 3.90
N LEU A 850 -35.35 -2.20 4.55
CA LEU A 850 -35.12 -2.85 5.84
C LEU A 850 -35.65 -2.04 7.05
N GLY A 851 -36.07 -0.78 6.83
CA GLY A 851 -36.50 0.11 7.91
C GLY A 851 -35.35 0.48 8.87
N VAL A 852 -34.12 0.61 8.34
CA VAL A 852 -32.92 0.95 9.12
C VAL A 852 -32.43 2.34 8.71
N ALA A 853 -32.25 3.21 9.71
CA ALA A 853 -31.62 4.51 9.51
C ALA A 853 -30.08 4.38 9.42
N PRO A 854 -29.38 5.33 8.75
CA PRO A 854 -27.92 5.40 8.82
C PRO A 854 -27.41 5.41 10.25
N GLY A 855 -26.39 4.60 10.56
CA GLY A 855 -25.87 4.37 11.92
C GLY A 855 -26.65 3.34 12.73
N GLY A 856 -27.81 2.88 12.26
CA GLY A 856 -28.58 1.82 12.92
C GLY A 856 -27.88 0.46 12.86
N VAL A 857 -28.20 -0.42 13.79
CA VAL A 857 -27.60 -1.76 13.83
C VAL A 857 -28.31 -2.71 12.90
N ILE A 858 -27.53 -3.50 12.19
CA ILE A 858 -27.96 -4.62 11.34
C ILE A 858 -27.19 -5.89 11.71
N THR A 859 -27.85 -7.02 11.57
CA THR A 859 -27.22 -8.35 11.64
C THR A 859 -27.13 -8.93 10.23
N VAL A 860 -25.93 -9.28 9.81
CA VAL A 860 -25.65 -9.92 8.53
C VAL A 860 -25.41 -11.40 8.77
N VAL A 861 -26.12 -12.25 8.05
CA VAL A 861 -26.14 -13.71 8.25
C VAL A 861 -25.80 -14.42 6.95
N SER A 862 -24.87 -15.36 7.01
CA SER A 862 -24.59 -16.32 5.93
C SER A 862 -24.92 -17.75 6.37
N ARG A 863 -24.61 -18.73 5.53
CA ARG A 863 -24.73 -20.17 5.88
C ARG A 863 -23.74 -20.62 6.95
N ARG A 864 -22.74 -19.81 7.31
CA ARG A 864 -21.62 -20.14 8.21
C ARG A 864 -21.69 -19.44 9.56
N GLY A 865 -22.26 -18.24 9.60
CA GLY A 865 -22.30 -17.45 10.82
C GLY A 865 -23.06 -16.15 10.66
N GLU A 866 -23.00 -15.32 11.69
CA GLU A 866 -23.60 -14.00 11.70
C GLU A 866 -22.72 -12.97 12.42
N ILE A 867 -22.83 -11.71 12.02
CA ILE A 867 -22.18 -10.56 12.67
C ILE A 867 -23.17 -9.41 12.80
N ALA A 868 -23.09 -8.65 13.89
CA ALA A 868 -23.82 -7.41 14.08
C ALA A 868 -22.90 -6.21 13.83
N ILE A 869 -23.35 -5.26 12.99
CA ILE A 869 -22.56 -4.07 12.60
C ILE A 869 -23.46 -2.85 12.45
N SER A 870 -22.85 -1.65 12.41
CA SER A 870 -23.59 -0.43 12.09
C SER A 870 -23.79 -0.29 10.57
N ALA A 871 -24.96 0.16 10.16
CA ALA A 871 -25.29 0.41 8.75
C ALA A 871 -24.79 1.79 8.30
N ARG A 872 -24.16 1.84 7.12
CA ARG A 872 -23.77 3.07 6.42
C ARG A 872 -24.48 3.13 5.06
N THR A 873 -25.06 4.29 4.73
CA THR A 873 -25.56 4.52 3.38
C THR A 873 -24.42 4.77 2.40
N ASP A 874 -24.49 4.17 1.24
CA ASP A 874 -23.53 4.35 0.15
C ASP A 874 -24.21 4.15 -1.21
N GLU A 875 -24.49 5.25 -1.91
CA GLU A 875 -25.08 5.21 -3.26
C GLU A 875 -24.18 4.52 -4.29
N GLY A 876 -22.88 4.40 -3.98
CA GLY A 876 -21.92 3.66 -4.81
C GLY A 876 -22.01 2.14 -4.66
N THR A 877 -22.62 1.63 -3.62
CA THR A 877 -22.86 0.20 -3.41
C THR A 877 -24.08 -0.23 -4.24
N PRO A 878 -24.01 -1.27 -5.10
CA PRO A 878 -25.14 -1.72 -5.92
C PRO A 878 -26.31 -2.18 -5.06
N ARG A 879 -27.53 -2.08 -5.62
CA ARG A 879 -28.72 -2.67 -5.03
C ARG A 879 -28.55 -4.18 -4.86
N GLY A 880 -29.08 -4.72 -3.78
CA GLY A 880 -28.95 -6.15 -3.48
C GLY A 880 -27.55 -6.57 -3.01
N THR A 881 -26.67 -5.61 -2.65
CA THR A 881 -25.34 -5.91 -2.12
C THR A 881 -25.08 -5.23 -0.78
N ILE A 882 -24.19 -5.82 -0.01
CA ILE A 882 -23.61 -5.20 1.19
C ILE A 882 -22.08 -5.27 1.11
N PHE A 883 -21.41 -4.15 1.39
CA PHE A 883 -19.95 -4.08 1.48
C PHE A 883 -19.50 -4.00 2.94
N ILE A 884 -18.60 -4.90 3.37
CA ILE A 884 -18.08 -4.94 4.74
C ILE A 884 -16.56 -5.00 4.72
N PRO A 885 -15.85 -4.07 5.43
CA PRO A 885 -14.41 -4.14 5.59
C PRO A 885 -14.01 -5.25 6.58
N PHE A 886 -12.84 -5.88 6.34
CA PHE A 886 -12.37 -7.05 7.12
C PHE A 886 -11.36 -6.69 8.22
N ALA A 887 -11.32 -5.44 8.68
CA ALA A 887 -10.32 -4.96 9.65
C ALA A 887 -10.76 -5.04 11.11
N PHE A 888 -11.97 -5.53 11.40
CA PHE A 888 -12.57 -5.44 12.71
C PHE A 888 -12.76 -6.81 13.34
N TYR A 889 -12.06 -7.07 14.43
CA TYR A 889 -12.19 -8.29 15.21
C TYR A 889 -13.61 -8.49 15.78
N GLU A 890 -14.22 -7.40 16.24
CA GLU A 890 -15.56 -7.37 16.84
C GLU A 890 -16.66 -7.80 15.86
N ALA A 891 -16.37 -7.69 14.55
CA ALA A 891 -17.29 -8.06 13.48
C ALA A 891 -16.47 -8.68 12.34
N ALA A 892 -15.82 -9.80 12.63
CA ALA A 892 -14.95 -10.51 11.71
C ALA A 892 -15.75 -11.02 10.50
N VAL A 893 -15.74 -10.26 9.40
CA VAL A 893 -16.57 -10.56 8.23
C VAL A 893 -16.27 -11.93 7.62
N ASN A 894 -15.07 -12.46 7.82
CA ASN A 894 -14.72 -13.80 7.33
C ASN A 894 -15.42 -14.95 8.07
N LEU A 895 -16.16 -14.68 9.15
CA LEU A 895 -17.18 -15.60 9.67
C LEU A 895 -18.31 -15.88 8.66
N LEU A 896 -18.49 -14.98 7.69
CA LEU A 896 -19.56 -15.06 6.69
C LEU A 896 -19.08 -15.65 5.35
N THR A 897 -17.77 -15.57 5.05
CA THR A 897 -17.23 -15.90 3.72
C THR A 897 -17.07 -17.40 3.51
N ASN A 898 -17.16 -17.85 2.25
CA ASN A 898 -16.98 -19.24 1.90
C ASN A 898 -15.51 -19.56 1.58
N ALA A 899 -15.12 -20.84 1.69
CA ALA A 899 -13.77 -21.33 1.47
C ALA A 899 -13.60 -22.03 0.10
N ALA A 900 -14.53 -21.83 -0.84
CA ALA A 900 -14.41 -22.36 -2.19
C ALA A 900 -13.17 -21.77 -2.86
N LEU A 901 -12.42 -22.61 -3.57
CA LEU A 901 -11.12 -22.26 -4.13
C LEU A 901 -11.14 -22.18 -5.65
N ASP A 902 -10.46 -21.20 -6.20
CA ASP A 902 -10.03 -21.17 -7.59
C ASP A 902 -9.24 -22.47 -7.91
N PRO A 903 -9.56 -23.19 -8.96
CA PRO A 903 -8.95 -24.50 -9.25
C PRO A 903 -7.46 -24.40 -9.60
N PHE A 904 -6.97 -23.26 -10.06
CA PHE A 904 -5.60 -23.02 -10.47
C PHE A 904 -4.78 -22.30 -9.40
N GLY A 905 -5.18 -21.08 -9.05
CA GLY A 905 -4.51 -20.23 -8.06
C GLY A 905 -4.75 -20.67 -6.62
N LYS A 906 -5.76 -21.49 -6.34
CA LYS A 906 -6.14 -21.92 -4.98
C LYS A 906 -6.46 -20.77 -4.03
N ILE A 907 -6.96 -19.67 -4.56
CA ILE A 907 -7.43 -18.53 -3.78
C ILE A 907 -8.90 -18.75 -3.36
N ALA A 908 -9.26 -18.25 -2.20
CA ALA A 908 -10.63 -18.35 -1.71
C ALA A 908 -11.55 -17.26 -2.27
N GLU A 909 -12.83 -17.62 -2.48
CA GLU A 909 -13.89 -16.73 -2.98
C GLU A 909 -14.46 -15.86 -1.85
N VAL A 910 -13.75 -14.82 -1.45
CA VAL A 910 -14.19 -13.91 -0.39
C VAL A 910 -14.85 -12.63 -0.90
N LYS A 911 -14.98 -12.46 -2.24
CA LYS A 911 -15.62 -11.30 -2.86
C LYS A 911 -17.06 -11.53 -3.27
N TYR A 912 -17.55 -12.76 -3.12
CA TYR A 912 -18.92 -13.11 -3.46
C TYR A 912 -19.45 -14.19 -2.52
N CYS A 913 -20.35 -13.81 -1.62
CA CYS A 913 -21.02 -14.75 -0.71
C CYS A 913 -22.48 -14.36 -0.58
N ALA A 914 -23.38 -15.33 -0.53
CA ALA A 914 -24.79 -15.09 -0.34
C ALA A 914 -25.09 -14.83 1.15
N VAL A 915 -25.81 -13.73 1.42
CA VAL A 915 -26.17 -13.31 2.79
C VAL A 915 -27.60 -12.80 2.86
N THR A 916 -28.14 -12.79 4.08
CA THR A 916 -29.34 -12.02 4.43
C THR A 916 -28.99 -10.96 5.47
N VAL A 917 -29.77 -9.87 5.49
CA VAL A 917 -29.57 -8.77 6.45
C VAL A 917 -30.86 -8.55 7.22
N ARG A 918 -30.74 -8.51 8.53
CA ARG A 918 -31.87 -8.26 9.46
C ARG A 918 -31.64 -6.97 10.23
N LYS A 919 -32.70 -6.23 10.52
CA LYS A 919 -32.67 -5.05 11.37
C LYS A 919 -32.36 -5.45 12.82
N GLY A 920 -31.50 -4.71 13.51
CA GLY A 920 -31.16 -4.90 14.92
C GLY A 920 -30.00 -5.89 15.09
N GLY A 921 -29.79 -6.30 16.32
CA GLY A 921 -28.70 -7.13 16.79
C GLY A 921 -27.96 -6.45 17.95
N GLU A 922 -27.04 -7.18 18.58
CA GLU A 922 -26.19 -6.67 19.65
C GLU A 922 -24.77 -6.50 19.11
N LEU A 923 -24.26 -5.27 19.15
CA LEU A 923 -22.89 -4.99 18.75
C LEU A 923 -21.94 -5.57 19.78
N THR A 924 -20.97 -6.34 19.32
CA THR A 924 -19.85 -6.75 20.17
C THR A 924 -19.13 -5.50 20.69
N PRO A 925 -18.83 -5.42 22.01
CA PRO A 925 -18.04 -4.33 22.55
C PRO A 925 -16.75 -4.12 21.78
N LEU A 926 -16.32 -2.86 21.64
CA LEU A 926 -15.04 -2.56 21.01
C LEU A 926 -13.93 -3.27 21.77
N ALA A 927 -13.01 -3.89 21.03
CA ALA A 927 -11.83 -4.48 21.63
C ALA A 927 -11.03 -3.41 22.38
N THR A 928 -10.51 -3.76 23.53
CA THR A 928 -9.78 -2.80 24.41
C THR A 928 -8.52 -2.23 23.78
N TYR A 929 -8.01 -2.86 22.73
CA TYR A 929 -6.88 -2.36 21.95
C TYR A 929 -7.28 -1.40 20.83
N GLY A 930 -8.56 -1.38 20.41
CA GLY A 930 -9.07 -0.40 19.46
C GLY A 930 -9.90 0.64 20.21
N GLY A 931 -9.44 1.87 20.33
CA GLY A 931 -10.25 2.99 20.82
C GLY A 931 -10.45 3.09 22.34
N GLY A 932 -9.72 2.36 23.15
CA GLY A 932 -9.73 2.53 24.62
C GLY A 932 -9.17 3.86 25.11
N GLN A 933 -8.52 4.62 24.25
CA GLN A 933 -8.30 6.06 24.44
C GLN A 933 -9.41 6.79 23.67
N SER A 934 -10.55 6.98 24.32
CA SER A 934 -11.52 7.94 23.82
C SER A 934 -10.81 9.29 23.68
N TYR A 935 -10.48 9.66 22.44
CA TYR A 935 -10.22 11.04 22.13
C TYR A 935 -11.55 11.77 22.30
N THR A 936 -11.88 12.08 23.56
CA THR A 936 -12.83 13.13 23.79
C THR A 936 -12.21 14.37 23.20
N ARG A 937 -12.95 15.09 22.37
CA ARG A 937 -12.56 16.35 21.70
C ARG A 937 -11.88 17.38 22.62
N GLY A 938 -11.83 17.16 23.91
CA GLY A 938 -11.18 17.99 24.93
C GLY A 938 -9.82 17.54 25.45
N SER A 939 -9.34 16.32 25.13
CA SER A 939 -8.05 15.85 25.67
C SER A 939 -6.85 16.37 24.89
N LEU A 940 -7.02 16.77 23.61
CA LEU A 940 -5.99 17.42 22.80
C LEU A 940 -5.74 18.86 23.25
N ALA A 941 -6.78 19.54 23.80
CA ALA A 941 -6.65 20.93 24.29
C ALA A 941 -5.92 21.04 25.62
N ARG A 942 -5.81 19.97 26.41
CA ARG A 942 -5.18 19.99 27.74
C ARG A 942 -3.66 19.84 27.74
N GLY A 943 -3.05 19.43 26.60
CA GLY A 943 -1.60 19.37 26.43
C GLY A 943 -0.93 20.70 26.11
N VAL A 944 -1.70 21.78 25.99
CA VAL A 944 -1.21 23.13 25.67
C VAL A 944 -1.13 24.03 26.92
N ALA A 945 -1.62 23.58 28.05
CA ALA A 945 -1.77 24.41 29.26
C ALA A 945 -0.75 24.09 30.39
N ASP A 946 0.21 23.16 30.20
CA ASP A 946 1.31 22.94 31.18
C ASP A 946 2.68 22.96 30.52
#